data_881f0465ac3b4165dfd34b2f8461bed6
#
_entry.id   881f0465ac3b4165dfd34b2f8461bed6
#
_cell.length_a   1.000
_cell.length_b   1.000
_cell.length_c   1.000
_cell.angle_alpha   90.00
_cell.angle_beta   90.00
_cell.angle_gamma   90.00
#
_symmetry.space_group_name_H-M   'P 1'
#
loop_
_entity.id
_entity.type
_entity.pdbx_description
1 polymer ?
#
loop_
_entity_poly.entity_id
_entity_poly.type
_entity_poly.pdbx_seq_one_letter_code
_entity_poly.pdbx_strand_id
1 'polypeptide(L)'
;MRLRAGRWLAALALTVAASSHAALRLELDTDGLGAAQRQASQQLLDEALQTLPTSFVERLDRSVQVQWRDDLPSNGMGRTLRPGAIALNSRYLGPLTDGSAATEQTGRTHGTLRRELLATLLHELTHLYDRARLWDAAEARNIRRCTMRDKSLGRVGAPDECRGQTGRRFTLSDDPRLLDLAGWPQYAGKHGEREQHNRFLLRSPDKYELTNPREYVAVNMEYFLLDRSFACRRPTLYRYYAARFGERPHDQCSNQYAYLNAGRDFGRQPLGYLDPERVYEVDYLIAEANNEIASRWGHTMLRLVVCAPGRPRGPACRLDLDQHLVLSYRAFVGDLQLSSWDGLTGAYPSRLFVLPLSQVIEEYTKVELRSLASIPLRLSRDEVASLVERSAQSHWSYDGNYYFLSNNCAVETLKLLRSGIQRQSLQAMDSITPYGVLGLLENKGIADASVLDNPKEALRLGYRFDSFRDRYQAMFDVLKKRMNVPKDKVEDWLALPATERRPWFDKADLRSSAALLLLEQASLRRQLLLAQDELKRLYLSNPDAMQSKPDLAAAGKTLQQILDDSGFLSRPAELLDGGYGLPQAAETTTLEKQTQQRQQRLRQLSDNLDREVRALLTPERRDELAALEANTKQIGAHLRELHKASGGLELP
;
A
#
# COMPACT_ATOMS: atom_id res chain seq x y z
N MET A 1 -39.63 -70.11 -54.93
CA MET A 1 -38.38 -70.21 -54.12
C MET A 1 -38.38 -69.11 -53.06
N ARG A 2 -38.59 -69.50 -51.83
CA ARG A 2 -38.64 -68.57 -50.68
C ARG A 2 -37.36 -68.72 -49.91
N LEU A 3 -36.59 -67.62 -49.80
CA LEU A 3 -35.44 -67.51 -48.89
C LEU A 3 -35.86 -66.76 -47.64
N ARG A 4 -35.73 -67.42 -46.49
CA ARG A 4 -35.93 -66.85 -45.14
C ARG A 4 -34.68 -66.13 -44.72
N ALA A 5 -34.80 -64.79 -44.40
CA ALA A 5 -33.74 -64.02 -43.75
C ALA A 5 -33.86 -64.18 -42.23
N GLY A 6 -32.84 -64.73 -41.61
CA GLY A 6 -32.71 -64.79 -40.12
C GLY A 6 -32.22 -63.45 -39.58
N ARG A 7 -32.92 -62.91 -38.59
CA ARG A 7 -32.54 -61.77 -37.77
C ARG A 7 -31.58 -62.19 -36.68
N TRP A 8 -30.36 -61.70 -36.72
CA TRP A 8 -29.43 -61.74 -35.59
C TRP A 8 -29.58 -60.39 -34.83
N LEU A 9 -30.11 -60.43 -33.61
CA LEU A 9 -30.10 -59.32 -32.66
C LEU A 9 -28.79 -59.42 -31.86
N ALA A 10 -27.85 -58.55 -32.21
CA ALA A 10 -26.66 -58.34 -31.38
C ALA A 10 -27.04 -57.34 -30.26
N ALA A 11 -27.13 -57.82 -29.02
CA ALA A 11 -27.27 -56.99 -27.84
C ALA A 11 -25.91 -56.29 -27.56
N LEU A 12 -25.80 -55.00 -27.87
CA LEU A 12 -24.69 -54.15 -27.47
C LEU A 12 -24.85 -53.83 -25.99
N ALA A 13 -24.15 -54.55 -25.12
CA ALA A 13 -24.00 -54.16 -23.72
C ALA A 13 -23.11 -52.91 -23.63
N LEU A 14 -23.72 -51.73 -23.50
CA LEU A 14 -23.00 -50.51 -23.10
C LEU A 14 -22.53 -50.67 -21.65
N THR A 15 -21.29 -51.13 -21.47
CA THR A 15 -20.58 -50.94 -20.22
C THR A 15 -20.28 -49.44 -20.07
N VAL A 16 -21.10 -48.76 -19.27
CA VAL A 16 -20.74 -47.45 -18.72
C VAL A 16 -19.53 -47.72 -17.82
N ALA A 17 -18.34 -47.52 -18.38
CA ALA A 17 -17.15 -47.40 -17.55
C ALA A 17 -17.35 -46.14 -16.71
N ALA A 18 -17.76 -46.31 -15.46
CA ALA A 18 -17.63 -45.27 -14.45
C ALA A 18 -16.15 -44.87 -14.46
N SER A 19 -15.87 -43.71 -15.01
CA SER A 19 -14.57 -43.08 -14.89
C SER A 19 -14.33 -42.92 -13.40
N SER A 20 -13.61 -43.86 -12.78
CA SER A 20 -13.09 -43.65 -11.46
C SER A 20 -12.10 -42.49 -11.61
N HIS A 21 -12.59 -41.26 -11.36
CA HIS A 21 -11.66 -40.16 -11.19
C HIS A 21 -10.79 -40.57 -10.01
N ALA A 22 -9.54 -40.87 -10.31
CA ALA A 22 -8.56 -41.07 -9.28
C ALA A 22 -8.49 -39.73 -8.52
N ALA A 23 -8.48 -39.76 -7.23
CA ALA A 23 -8.46 -38.61 -6.34
C ALA A 23 -7.27 -38.74 -5.38
N LEU A 24 -6.88 -37.66 -4.74
CA LEU A 24 -5.84 -37.68 -3.70
C LEU A 24 -6.18 -38.73 -2.63
N ARG A 25 -5.25 -39.61 -2.32
CA ARG A 25 -5.32 -40.56 -1.23
C ARG A 25 -4.13 -40.38 -0.31
N LEU A 26 -4.40 -40.41 0.98
CA LEU A 26 -3.35 -40.40 2.00
C LEU A 26 -3.21 -41.84 2.55
N GLU A 27 -2.04 -42.40 2.41
CA GLU A 27 -1.74 -43.78 2.85
C GLU A 27 -0.77 -43.70 4.02
N LEU A 28 -1.23 -44.15 5.20
CA LEU A 28 -0.39 -44.20 6.38
C LEU A 28 0.61 -45.36 6.26
N ASP A 29 1.88 -45.05 6.44
CA ASP A 29 2.88 -46.08 6.70
C ASP A 29 2.67 -46.61 8.13
N THR A 30 2.28 -47.87 8.23
CA THR A 30 1.90 -48.49 9.50
C THR A 30 3.04 -49.25 10.18
N ASP A 31 4.22 -49.29 9.57
CA ASP A 31 5.36 -50.02 10.11
C ASP A 31 5.77 -49.46 11.47
N GLY A 32 5.86 -50.34 12.46
CA GLY A 32 6.22 -50.00 13.84
C GLY A 32 5.12 -49.31 14.67
N LEU A 33 3.92 -49.05 14.11
CA LEU A 33 2.82 -48.40 14.82
C LEU A 33 1.91 -49.38 15.55
N GLY A 34 1.60 -49.08 16.82
CA GLY A 34 0.55 -49.74 17.57
C GLY A 34 -0.87 -49.43 17.06
N ALA A 35 -1.87 -50.23 17.46
CA ALA A 35 -3.24 -50.05 16.98
C ALA A 35 -3.82 -48.66 17.29
N ALA A 36 -3.63 -48.13 18.50
CA ALA A 36 -4.07 -46.80 18.89
C ALA A 36 -3.38 -45.68 18.08
N GLN A 37 -2.08 -45.85 17.83
CA GLN A 37 -1.30 -44.90 17.01
C GLN A 37 -1.79 -44.88 15.56
N ARG A 38 -2.08 -46.05 14.97
CA ARG A 38 -2.67 -46.14 13.63
C ARG A 38 -4.02 -45.45 13.56
N GLN A 39 -4.89 -45.69 14.54
CA GLN A 39 -6.21 -45.08 14.60
C GLN A 39 -6.12 -43.57 14.71
N ALA A 40 -5.33 -43.02 15.62
CA ALA A 40 -5.16 -41.57 15.80
C ALA A 40 -4.55 -40.91 14.56
N SER A 41 -3.56 -41.55 13.94
CA SER A 41 -2.96 -41.06 12.69
C SER A 41 -3.96 -41.07 11.54
N GLN A 42 -4.73 -42.14 11.36
CA GLN A 42 -5.73 -42.24 10.31
C GLN A 42 -6.81 -41.17 10.48
N GLN A 43 -7.27 -40.89 11.69
CA GLN A 43 -8.22 -39.79 11.96
C GLN A 43 -7.66 -38.43 11.56
N LEU A 44 -6.38 -38.16 11.77
CA LEU A 44 -5.72 -36.91 11.35
C LEU A 44 -5.66 -36.83 9.82
N LEU A 45 -5.36 -37.94 9.13
CA LEU A 45 -5.34 -37.97 7.65
C LEU A 45 -6.73 -37.77 7.05
N ASP A 46 -7.74 -38.42 7.64
CA ASP A 46 -9.13 -38.28 7.20
C ASP A 46 -9.63 -36.85 7.39
N GLU A 47 -9.30 -36.21 8.51
CA GLU A 47 -9.61 -34.80 8.78
C GLU A 47 -8.93 -33.87 7.77
N ALA A 48 -7.66 -34.15 7.42
CA ALA A 48 -6.96 -33.37 6.39
C ALA A 48 -7.64 -33.47 5.02
N LEU A 49 -8.04 -34.68 4.61
CA LEU A 49 -8.78 -34.89 3.36
C LEU A 49 -10.14 -34.19 3.35
N GLN A 50 -10.88 -34.22 4.47
CA GLN A 50 -12.17 -33.54 4.62
C GLN A 50 -12.02 -32.01 4.62
N THR A 51 -10.90 -31.50 5.11
CA THR A 51 -10.60 -30.07 5.15
C THR A 51 -10.25 -29.51 3.77
N LEU A 52 -9.62 -30.34 2.92
CA LEU A 52 -9.25 -29.91 1.57
C LEU A 52 -10.47 -29.69 0.65
N PRO A 53 -10.44 -28.69 -0.22
CA PRO A 53 -11.46 -28.48 -1.24
C PRO A 53 -11.56 -29.67 -2.20
N THR A 54 -12.76 -30.02 -2.63
CA THR A 54 -12.98 -31.11 -3.59
C THR A 54 -12.14 -30.93 -4.86
N SER A 55 -12.08 -29.71 -5.39
CA SER A 55 -11.26 -29.36 -6.56
C SER A 55 -9.75 -29.57 -6.34
N PHE A 56 -9.25 -29.42 -5.11
CA PHE A 56 -7.87 -29.72 -4.77
C PHE A 56 -7.63 -31.23 -4.81
N VAL A 57 -8.51 -31.99 -4.15
CA VAL A 57 -8.44 -33.47 -4.02
C VAL A 57 -8.52 -34.12 -5.41
N GLU A 58 -9.47 -33.71 -6.25
CA GLU A 58 -9.65 -34.23 -7.62
C GLU A 58 -8.48 -33.89 -8.54
N ARG A 59 -7.93 -32.69 -8.45
CA ARG A 59 -6.85 -32.27 -9.35
C ARG A 59 -5.48 -32.81 -8.95
N LEU A 60 -5.24 -33.09 -7.67
CA LEU A 60 -4.00 -33.70 -7.19
C LEU A 60 -4.04 -35.22 -7.24
N ASP A 61 -4.59 -35.78 -8.26
CA ASP A 61 -4.77 -37.20 -8.53
C ASP A 61 -3.51 -38.06 -8.29
N ARG A 62 -3.29 -38.46 -7.02
CA ARG A 62 -2.18 -39.33 -6.60
C ARG A 62 -2.40 -39.93 -5.22
N SER A 63 -1.66 -41.02 -4.95
CA SER A 63 -1.44 -41.51 -3.57
C SER A 63 -0.22 -40.83 -2.95
N VAL A 64 -0.35 -40.42 -1.70
CA VAL A 64 0.70 -39.77 -0.89
C VAL A 64 0.90 -40.62 0.38
N GLN A 65 2.08 -41.20 0.54
CA GLN A 65 2.44 -41.89 1.75
C GLN A 65 2.75 -40.89 2.88
N VAL A 66 2.22 -41.16 4.07
CA VAL A 66 2.49 -40.37 5.27
C VAL A 66 3.13 -41.28 6.31
N GLN A 67 4.28 -40.90 6.82
CA GLN A 67 5.06 -41.69 7.77
C GLN A 67 5.50 -40.86 8.96
N TRP A 68 5.57 -41.51 10.14
CA TRP A 68 6.15 -40.92 11.33
C TRP A 68 7.65 -41.18 11.36
N ARG A 69 8.44 -40.12 11.63
CA ARG A 69 9.92 -40.22 11.63
C ARG A 69 10.51 -39.55 12.85
N ASP A 70 11.60 -40.08 13.35
CA ASP A 70 12.38 -39.60 14.49
C ASP A 70 13.59 -38.73 14.10
N ASP A 71 13.96 -38.71 12.80
CA ASP A 71 15.10 -37.95 12.26
C ASP A 71 14.78 -36.51 11.90
N LEU A 72 13.57 -36.02 12.21
CA LEU A 72 13.20 -34.64 11.98
C LEU A 72 13.77 -33.72 13.07
N PRO A 73 14.13 -32.44 12.72
CA PRO A 73 14.56 -31.47 13.71
C PRO A 73 13.54 -31.30 14.84
N SER A 74 14.00 -31.06 16.08
CA SER A 74 13.11 -30.93 17.25
C SER A 74 12.05 -29.86 17.14
N ASN A 75 12.29 -28.81 16.34
CA ASN A 75 11.36 -27.73 16.05
C ASN A 75 10.53 -27.97 14.77
N GLY A 76 10.82 -29.01 13.98
CA GLY A 76 10.08 -29.36 12.76
C GLY A 76 8.90 -30.27 13.08
N MET A 77 7.72 -29.97 12.56
CA MET A 77 6.53 -30.83 12.73
C MET A 77 6.39 -31.86 11.61
N GLY A 78 6.78 -31.47 10.38
CA GLY A 78 6.74 -32.36 9.23
C GLY A 78 7.55 -31.79 8.06
N ARG A 79 7.68 -32.58 7.01
CA ARG A 79 8.26 -32.15 5.72
C ARG A 79 7.87 -33.08 4.58
N THR A 80 7.85 -32.54 3.37
CA THR A 80 7.75 -33.35 2.15
C THR A 80 9.08 -34.09 1.88
N LEU A 81 9.02 -35.38 1.64
CA LEU A 81 10.12 -36.24 1.21
C LEU A 81 10.09 -36.43 -0.33
N ARG A 82 11.20 -36.90 -0.89
CA ARG A 82 11.25 -37.35 -2.29
C ARG A 82 10.84 -38.83 -2.40
N PRO A 83 10.05 -39.22 -3.41
CA PRO A 83 9.46 -38.47 -4.51
C PRO A 83 8.04 -37.91 -4.25
N GLY A 84 7.60 -37.70 -3.04
CA GLY A 84 6.29 -37.14 -2.77
C GLY A 84 5.57 -37.77 -1.57
N ALA A 85 6.30 -38.34 -0.62
CA ALA A 85 5.81 -38.72 0.69
C ALA A 85 5.88 -37.56 1.67
N ILE A 86 5.10 -37.61 2.75
CA ILE A 86 5.13 -36.64 3.87
C ILE A 86 5.64 -37.35 5.10
N ALA A 87 6.62 -36.74 5.77
CA ALA A 87 7.08 -37.17 7.07
C ALA A 87 6.51 -36.26 8.17
N LEU A 88 5.95 -36.86 9.21
CA LEU A 88 5.57 -36.21 10.47
C LEU A 88 6.55 -36.58 11.56
N ASN A 89 6.81 -35.69 12.50
CA ASN A 89 7.77 -35.90 13.57
C ASN A 89 7.17 -36.83 14.65
N SER A 90 7.78 -38.02 14.85
CA SER A 90 7.32 -39.05 15.74
C SER A 90 7.20 -38.62 17.21
N ARG A 91 7.91 -37.56 17.63
CA ARG A 91 7.77 -36.99 18.98
C ARG A 91 6.34 -36.54 19.32
N TYR A 92 5.53 -36.21 18.32
CA TYR A 92 4.14 -35.78 18.50
C TYR A 92 3.12 -36.90 18.40
N LEU A 93 3.57 -38.14 18.10
CA LEU A 93 2.68 -39.28 17.93
C LEU A 93 2.06 -39.72 19.28
N GLY A 94 2.83 -39.65 20.37
CA GLY A 94 2.34 -39.94 21.71
C GLY A 94 1.16 -39.04 22.10
N PRO A 95 1.35 -37.72 22.16
CA PRO A 95 0.27 -36.76 22.44
C PRO A 95 -0.93 -36.86 21.49
N LEU A 96 -0.71 -37.18 20.21
CA LEU A 96 -1.81 -37.42 19.27
C LEU A 96 -2.61 -38.68 19.64
N THR A 97 -1.93 -39.72 20.09
CA THR A 97 -2.52 -41.03 20.40
C THR A 97 -3.34 -41.01 21.69
N ASP A 98 -2.85 -40.36 22.74
CA ASP A 98 -3.52 -40.26 24.05
C ASP A 98 -4.57 -39.13 24.10
N GLY A 99 -4.67 -38.30 23.02
CA GLY A 99 -5.63 -37.23 22.90
C GLY A 99 -5.18 -35.89 23.53
N SER A 100 -4.05 -35.83 24.23
CA SER A 100 -3.54 -34.60 24.86
C SER A 100 -3.22 -33.50 23.83
N ALA A 101 -2.86 -33.89 22.60
CA ALA A 101 -2.62 -32.95 21.50
C ALA A 101 -3.80 -31.98 21.21
N ALA A 102 -5.03 -32.34 21.59
CA ALA A 102 -6.21 -31.51 21.38
C ALA A 102 -6.23 -30.25 22.28
N THR A 103 -5.56 -30.32 23.44
CA THR A 103 -5.54 -29.23 24.43
C THR A 103 -4.14 -28.63 24.66
N GLU A 104 -3.09 -29.38 24.31
CA GLU A 104 -1.71 -28.92 24.42
C GLU A 104 -1.43 -27.71 23.55
N GLN A 105 -1.06 -26.59 24.18
CA GLN A 105 -0.72 -25.35 23.48
C GLN A 105 0.74 -25.37 23.02
N THR A 106 0.98 -25.09 21.76
CA THR A 106 2.33 -25.12 21.17
C THR A 106 3.08 -23.79 21.24
N GLY A 107 2.36 -22.69 21.49
CA GLY A 107 2.90 -21.34 21.31
C GLY A 107 3.05 -20.94 19.83
N ARG A 108 2.65 -21.82 18.88
CA ARG A 108 2.59 -21.52 17.45
C ARG A 108 1.24 -20.90 17.05
N THR A 109 1.14 -20.53 15.80
CA THR A 109 0.05 -19.69 15.29
C THR A 109 -1.31 -20.38 15.21
N HIS A 110 -1.36 -21.71 15.08
CA HIS A 110 -2.61 -22.47 15.06
C HIS A 110 -3.06 -22.95 16.45
N GLY A 111 -2.23 -22.75 17.47
CA GLY A 111 -2.56 -22.94 18.87
C GLY A 111 -2.32 -24.36 19.38
N THR A 112 -3.27 -25.30 19.25
CA THR A 112 -3.12 -26.64 19.80
C THR A 112 -2.25 -27.54 18.93
N LEU A 113 -1.54 -28.50 19.55
CA LEU A 113 -0.65 -29.43 18.86
C LEU A 113 -1.39 -30.22 17.74
N ARG A 114 -2.62 -30.65 18.01
CA ARG A 114 -3.43 -31.36 17.00
C ARG A 114 -3.68 -30.46 15.77
N ARG A 115 -4.01 -29.22 16.00
CA ARG A 115 -4.29 -28.26 14.91
C ARG A 115 -3.03 -27.90 14.13
N GLU A 116 -1.88 -27.82 14.81
CA GLU A 116 -0.58 -27.62 14.15
C GLU A 116 -0.18 -28.83 13.28
N LEU A 117 -0.46 -30.04 13.74
CA LEU A 117 -0.23 -31.25 12.93
C LEU A 117 -1.13 -31.27 11.68
N LEU A 118 -2.40 -30.90 11.83
CA LEU A 118 -3.32 -30.75 10.70
C LEU A 118 -2.83 -29.67 9.72
N ALA A 119 -2.47 -28.49 10.23
CA ALA A 119 -1.91 -27.40 9.43
C ALA A 119 -0.64 -27.85 8.68
N THR A 120 0.25 -28.58 9.34
CA THR A 120 1.47 -29.14 8.73
C THR A 120 1.14 -30.09 7.57
N LEU A 121 0.16 -30.98 7.73
CA LEU A 121 -0.28 -31.86 6.63
C LEU A 121 -0.81 -31.05 5.45
N LEU A 122 -1.66 -30.07 5.70
CA LEU A 122 -2.22 -29.20 4.67
C LEU A 122 -1.13 -28.36 3.97
N HIS A 123 -0.13 -27.89 4.72
CA HIS A 123 1.06 -27.22 4.22
C HIS A 123 1.84 -28.08 3.22
N GLU A 124 2.20 -29.29 3.64
CA GLU A 124 2.99 -30.21 2.82
C GLU A 124 2.21 -30.70 1.58
N LEU A 125 0.90 -30.92 1.72
CA LEU A 125 0.02 -31.23 0.60
C LEU A 125 -0.06 -30.07 -0.39
N THR A 126 -0.04 -28.83 0.10
CA THR A 126 0.00 -27.64 -0.75
C THR A 126 1.31 -27.58 -1.55
N HIS A 127 2.45 -27.93 -0.95
CA HIS A 127 3.70 -28.05 -1.71
C HIS A 127 3.63 -29.10 -2.82
N LEU A 128 2.97 -30.25 -2.56
CA LEU A 128 2.78 -31.27 -3.59
C LEU A 128 1.87 -30.80 -4.72
N TYR A 129 0.79 -30.09 -4.38
CA TYR A 129 -0.12 -29.48 -5.35
C TYR A 129 0.60 -28.43 -6.22
N ASP A 130 1.38 -27.57 -5.59
CA ASP A 130 2.10 -26.50 -6.28
C ASP A 130 3.13 -27.05 -7.27
N ARG A 131 3.86 -28.11 -6.89
CA ARG A 131 4.83 -28.81 -7.74
C ARG A 131 4.20 -29.62 -8.87
N ALA A 132 2.94 -29.98 -8.76
CA ALA A 132 2.26 -30.84 -9.73
C ALA A 132 1.94 -30.15 -11.06
N ARG A 133 2.11 -28.83 -11.17
CA ARG A 133 1.88 -28.02 -12.39
C ARG A 133 0.46 -28.16 -12.93
N LEU A 134 -0.50 -28.08 -12.03
CA LEU A 134 -1.93 -28.25 -12.32
C LEU A 134 -2.53 -26.96 -12.92
N TRP A 135 -1.97 -26.51 -14.02
CA TRP A 135 -2.49 -25.35 -14.75
C TRP A 135 -3.77 -25.73 -15.50
N ASP A 136 -4.68 -24.77 -15.65
CA ASP A 136 -5.79 -24.96 -16.57
C ASP A 136 -5.30 -24.93 -18.05
N ALA A 137 -6.17 -25.36 -18.97
CA ALA A 137 -5.79 -25.49 -20.38
C ALA A 137 -5.38 -24.16 -21.03
N ALA A 138 -6.00 -23.05 -20.64
CA ALA A 138 -5.70 -21.71 -21.17
C ALA A 138 -4.37 -21.20 -20.63
N GLU A 139 -4.16 -21.32 -19.30
CA GLU A 139 -2.93 -20.98 -18.61
C GLU A 139 -1.74 -21.78 -19.16
N ALA A 140 -1.90 -23.11 -19.31
CA ALA A 140 -0.87 -23.99 -19.89
C ALA A 140 -0.50 -23.63 -21.33
N ARG A 141 -1.48 -23.24 -22.18
CA ARG A 141 -1.22 -22.75 -23.53
C ARG A 141 -0.44 -21.45 -23.52
N ASN A 142 -0.83 -20.48 -22.64
CA ASN A 142 -0.14 -19.20 -22.53
C ASN A 142 1.32 -19.39 -22.08
N ILE A 143 1.56 -20.16 -21.04
CA ILE A 143 2.91 -20.46 -20.52
C ILE A 143 3.77 -21.07 -21.64
N ARG A 144 3.25 -22.07 -22.37
CA ARG A 144 3.98 -22.69 -23.49
C ARG A 144 4.31 -21.69 -24.60
N ARG A 145 3.33 -20.88 -25.03
CA ARG A 145 3.52 -19.84 -26.06
C ARG A 145 4.62 -18.86 -25.65
N CYS A 146 4.55 -18.35 -24.42
CA CYS A 146 5.52 -17.39 -23.90
C CYS A 146 6.92 -18.00 -23.75
N THR A 147 7.02 -19.25 -23.30
CA THR A 147 8.30 -19.97 -23.18
C THR A 147 8.94 -20.25 -24.56
N MET A 148 8.14 -20.64 -25.54
CA MET A 148 8.63 -20.86 -26.92
C MET A 148 9.13 -19.54 -27.54
N ARG A 149 8.37 -18.46 -27.37
CA ARG A 149 8.77 -17.14 -27.85
C ARG A 149 10.08 -16.65 -27.21
N ASP A 150 10.21 -16.79 -25.87
CA ASP A 150 11.42 -16.39 -25.14
C ASP A 150 12.66 -17.13 -25.66
N LYS A 151 12.51 -18.43 -25.95
CA LYS A 151 13.60 -19.24 -26.53
C LYS A 151 13.99 -18.82 -27.95
N SER A 152 13.03 -18.36 -28.76
CA SER A 152 13.27 -18.03 -30.18
C SER A 152 13.65 -16.57 -30.42
N LEU A 153 13.06 -15.62 -29.65
CA LEU A 153 13.18 -14.17 -29.89
C LEU A 153 13.76 -13.41 -28.68
N GLY A 154 13.99 -14.10 -27.57
CA GLY A 154 14.43 -13.48 -26.31
C GLY A 154 13.33 -12.65 -25.63
N ARG A 155 13.70 -11.99 -24.55
CA ARG A 155 12.76 -11.24 -23.69
C ARG A 155 12.41 -9.85 -24.22
N VAL A 156 13.24 -9.28 -25.09
CA VAL A 156 13.03 -7.92 -25.61
C VAL A 156 11.78 -7.90 -26.49
N GLY A 157 10.89 -6.94 -26.27
CA GLY A 157 9.62 -6.82 -26.98
C GLY A 157 8.66 -7.99 -26.74
N ALA A 158 8.78 -8.69 -25.60
CA ALA A 158 7.82 -9.72 -25.23
C ALA A 158 6.42 -9.10 -25.04
N PRO A 159 5.36 -9.78 -25.53
CA PRO A 159 4.00 -9.33 -25.27
C PRO A 159 3.72 -9.25 -23.77
N ASP A 160 2.87 -8.32 -23.41
CA ASP A 160 2.50 -8.04 -22.03
C ASP A 160 2.01 -9.28 -21.27
N GLU A 161 1.22 -10.13 -21.91
CA GLU A 161 0.71 -11.36 -21.33
C GLU A 161 1.79 -12.43 -21.04
N CYS A 162 3.01 -12.24 -21.52
CA CYS A 162 4.13 -13.15 -21.26
C CYS A 162 4.97 -12.74 -20.04
N ARG A 163 4.69 -11.60 -19.44
CA ARG A 163 5.44 -11.14 -18.27
C ARG A 163 5.31 -12.13 -17.11
N GLY A 164 6.45 -12.60 -16.61
CA GLY A 164 6.50 -13.59 -15.53
C GLY A 164 5.96 -14.99 -15.89
N GLN A 165 5.57 -15.23 -17.15
CA GLN A 165 5.06 -16.55 -17.59
C GLN A 165 6.17 -17.48 -18.07
N THR A 166 7.29 -16.94 -18.50
CA THR A 166 8.41 -17.72 -19.02
C THR A 166 9.09 -18.51 -17.89
N GLY A 167 9.20 -19.82 -18.08
CA GLY A 167 9.89 -20.67 -17.14
C GLY A 167 9.10 -21.02 -15.87
N ARG A 168 7.80 -20.74 -15.82
CA ARG A 168 6.93 -21.18 -14.70
C ARG A 168 7.06 -22.68 -14.47
N ARG A 169 7.26 -23.06 -13.22
CA ARG A 169 7.49 -24.43 -12.76
C ARG A 169 6.47 -24.89 -11.72
N PHE A 170 5.70 -23.98 -11.17
CA PHE A 170 4.77 -24.23 -10.08
C PHE A 170 3.35 -23.82 -10.50
N THR A 171 2.38 -24.35 -9.79
CA THR A 171 0.97 -24.03 -10.05
C THR A 171 0.60 -22.64 -9.51
N LEU A 172 1.07 -22.30 -8.31
CA LEU A 172 0.69 -21.09 -7.57
C LEU A 172 1.88 -20.18 -7.27
N SER A 173 2.97 -20.73 -6.72
CA SER A 173 4.05 -19.94 -6.13
C SER A 173 4.88 -19.12 -7.12
N ASP A 174 4.76 -19.38 -8.41
CA ASP A 174 5.33 -18.55 -9.46
C ASP A 174 4.27 -17.89 -10.37
N ASP A 175 3.01 -17.87 -9.93
CA ASP A 175 1.95 -17.10 -10.58
C ASP A 175 2.21 -15.59 -10.36
N PRO A 176 2.45 -14.80 -11.43
CA PRO A 176 2.71 -13.37 -11.31
C PRO A 176 1.61 -12.62 -10.57
N ARG A 177 0.35 -13.04 -10.75
CA ARG A 177 -0.80 -12.44 -10.07
C ARG A 177 -0.78 -12.68 -8.57
N LEU A 178 -0.52 -13.92 -8.14
CA LEU A 178 -0.37 -14.23 -6.72
C LEU A 178 0.77 -13.41 -6.10
N LEU A 179 1.91 -13.36 -6.79
CA LEU A 179 3.09 -12.64 -6.30
C LEU A 179 2.86 -11.12 -6.20
N ASP A 180 2.06 -10.53 -7.09
CA ASP A 180 1.62 -9.14 -6.97
C ASP A 180 0.66 -8.94 -5.78
N LEU A 181 -0.29 -9.86 -5.56
CA LEU A 181 -1.18 -9.86 -4.38
C LEU A 181 -0.40 -10.02 -3.07
N ALA A 182 0.63 -10.85 -3.08
CA ALA A 182 1.53 -11.07 -1.95
C ALA A 182 2.48 -9.88 -1.67
N GLY A 183 2.53 -8.88 -2.55
CA GLY A 183 3.51 -7.80 -2.46
C GLY A 183 4.95 -8.31 -2.61
N TRP A 184 5.16 -9.39 -3.37
CA TRP A 184 6.48 -10.01 -3.51
C TRP A 184 7.41 -9.14 -4.35
N PRO A 185 8.61 -8.75 -3.86
CA PRO A 185 9.47 -7.80 -4.54
C PRO A 185 9.94 -8.31 -5.91
N GLN A 186 10.02 -7.39 -6.87
CA GLN A 186 10.64 -7.64 -8.17
C GLN A 186 12.08 -7.13 -8.17
N TYR A 187 12.98 -7.85 -8.84
CA TYR A 187 14.31 -7.31 -9.11
C TYR A 187 14.22 -6.10 -10.04
N ALA A 188 14.88 -5.03 -9.65
CA ALA A 188 14.97 -3.83 -10.47
C ALA A 188 15.57 -4.14 -11.86
N GLY A 189 14.91 -3.69 -12.93
CA GLY A 189 15.34 -3.89 -14.32
C GLY A 189 15.20 -5.33 -14.85
N LYS A 190 14.67 -6.25 -14.06
CA LYS A 190 14.44 -7.64 -14.49
C LYS A 190 12.94 -7.94 -14.48
N HIS A 191 12.31 -7.74 -15.63
CA HIS A 191 10.87 -7.93 -15.79
C HIS A 191 10.41 -9.35 -15.40
N GLY A 192 9.57 -9.42 -14.36
CA GLY A 192 8.95 -10.66 -13.90
C GLY A 192 9.81 -11.54 -12.99
N GLU A 193 11.09 -11.22 -12.77
CA GLU A 193 11.91 -11.92 -11.78
C GLU A 193 11.64 -11.38 -10.37
N ARG A 194 11.49 -12.27 -9.40
CA ARG A 194 11.17 -11.94 -8.01
C ARG A 194 12.34 -12.23 -7.09
N GLU A 195 12.45 -11.44 -6.03
CA GLU A 195 13.41 -11.70 -4.96
C GLU A 195 13.10 -13.03 -4.25
N GLN A 196 14.11 -13.60 -3.59
CA GLN A 196 13.95 -14.85 -2.88
C GLN A 196 13.13 -14.67 -1.60
N HIS A 197 13.31 -13.56 -0.88
CA HIS A 197 12.64 -13.25 0.39
C HIS A 197 11.73 -12.04 0.25
N ASN A 198 10.69 -11.97 1.07
CA ASN A 198 9.82 -10.80 1.18
C ASN A 198 9.98 -10.14 2.55
N ARG A 199 10.78 -9.08 2.62
CA ARG A 199 11.00 -8.30 3.84
C ARG A 199 9.98 -7.17 4.05
N PHE A 200 9.11 -6.95 3.07
CA PHE A 200 8.24 -5.77 3.02
C PHE A 200 6.83 -6.05 3.52
N LEU A 201 6.51 -7.29 3.87
CA LEU A 201 5.21 -7.61 4.43
C LEU A 201 5.27 -7.52 5.95
N LEU A 202 4.53 -6.57 6.50
CA LEU A 202 4.22 -6.46 7.94
C LEU A 202 2.99 -7.31 8.26
N ARG A 203 2.63 -7.46 9.53
CA ARG A 203 1.41 -8.18 9.96
C ARG A 203 1.23 -9.54 9.26
N SER A 204 2.30 -10.32 9.24
CA SER A 204 2.28 -11.70 8.77
C SER A 204 1.66 -12.62 9.83
N PRO A 205 0.82 -13.60 9.44
CA PRO A 205 0.30 -14.60 10.39
C PRO A 205 1.39 -15.54 10.88
N ASP A 206 2.34 -15.86 10.02
CA ASP A 206 3.58 -16.58 10.31
C ASP A 206 4.70 -16.05 9.43
N LYS A 207 5.76 -15.54 10.04
CA LYS A 207 6.94 -15.00 9.33
C LYS A 207 7.62 -16.01 8.41
N TYR A 208 7.34 -17.31 8.58
CA TYR A 208 7.83 -18.36 7.69
C TYR A 208 7.35 -18.17 6.25
N GLU A 209 6.16 -17.61 6.05
CA GLU A 209 5.64 -17.25 4.72
C GLU A 209 6.58 -16.32 3.92
N LEU A 210 7.42 -15.54 4.62
CA LEU A 210 8.31 -14.54 3.99
C LEU A 210 9.60 -15.14 3.43
N THR A 211 9.87 -16.42 3.72
CA THR A 211 11.11 -17.11 3.35
C THR A 211 11.26 -17.28 1.85
N ASN A 212 10.19 -17.69 1.18
CA ASN A 212 10.13 -17.80 -0.28
C ASN A 212 8.66 -17.94 -0.74
N PRO A 213 8.37 -17.74 -2.04
CA PRO A 213 6.99 -17.78 -2.55
C PRO A 213 6.26 -19.11 -2.32
N ARG A 214 6.96 -20.23 -2.20
CA ARG A 214 6.32 -21.54 -1.94
C ARG A 214 5.82 -21.65 -0.51
N GLU A 215 6.61 -21.18 0.45
CA GLU A 215 6.19 -21.10 1.86
C GLU A 215 5.04 -20.09 2.00
N TYR A 216 5.09 -18.97 1.28
CA TYR A 216 3.97 -18.03 1.27
C TYR A 216 2.67 -18.69 0.83
N VAL A 217 2.69 -19.48 -0.25
CA VAL A 217 1.52 -20.20 -0.73
C VAL A 217 1.04 -21.23 0.30
N ALA A 218 1.95 -22.01 0.87
CA ALA A 218 1.60 -23.09 1.79
C ALA A 218 1.02 -22.56 3.10
N VAL A 219 1.67 -21.56 3.73
CA VAL A 219 1.16 -20.92 4.95
C VAL A 219 -0.21 -20.27 4.70
N ASN A 220 -0.36 -19.51 3.61
CA ASN A 220 -1.67 -18.88 3.34
C ASN A 220 -2.77 -19.88 2.99
N MET A 221 -2.42 -21.05 2.47
CA MET A 221 -3.37 -22.13 2.27
C MET A 221 -3.84 -22.75 3.61
N GLU A 222 -2.95 -22.88 4.59
CA GLU A 222 -3.34 -23.27 5.95
C GLU A 222 -4.41 -22.32 6.50
N TYR A 223 -4.17 -21.01 6.43
CA TYR A 223 -5.12 -19.99 6.91
C TYR A 223 -6.41 -19.96 6.10
N PHE A 224 -6.33 -20.09 4.78
CA PHE A 224 -7.51 -20.20 3.92
C PHE A 224 -8.42 -21.36 4.30
N LEU A 225 -7.83 -22.49 4.75
CA LEU A 225 -8.55 -23.69 5.13
C LEU A 225 -9.01 -23.70 6.59
N LEU A 226 -8.21 -23.15 7.50
CA LEU A 226 -8.41 -23.31 8.94
C LEU A 226 -8.88 -22.05 9.66
N ASP A 227 -8.66 -20.85 9.11
CA ASP A 227 -9.02 -19.61 9.77
C ASP A 227 -10.21 -18.91 9.09
N ARG A 228 -11.36 -18.90 9.77
CA ARG A 228 -12.57 -18.24 9.27
C ARG A 228 -12.41 -16.73 9.08
N SER A 229 -11.50 -16.09 9.82
CA SER A 229 -11.21 -14.66 9.70
C SER A 229 -10.32 -14.32 8.50
N PHE A 230 -9.74 -15.31 7.81
CA PHE A 230 -8.82 -15.09 6.68
C PHE A 230 -9.44 -14.25 5.55
N ALA A 231 -10.73 -14.50 5.23
CA ALA A 231 -11.46 -13.73 4.23
C ALA A 231 -11.53 -12.24 4.57
N CYS A 232 -11.65 -11.91 5.86
CA CYS A 232 -11.72 -10.53 6.35
C CYS A 232 -10.33 -9.88 6.51
N ARG A 233 -9.33 -10.68 6.83
CA ARG A 233 -7.95 -10.22 7.08
C ARG A 233 -7.14 -10.05 5.81
N ARG A 234 -7.31 -10.95 4.83
CA ARG A 234 -6.63 -10.95 3.52
C ARG A 234 -7.62 -11.17 2.36
N PRO A 235 -8.62 -10.28 2.20
CA PRO A 235 -9.74 -10.53 1.30
C PRO A 235 -9.32 -10.71 -0.17
N THR A 236 -8.31 -9.98 -0.67
CA THR A 236 -7.84 -10.16 -2.06
C THR A 236 -7.20 -11.52 -2.27
N LEU A 237 -6.46 -12.02 -1.29
CA LEU A 237 -5.83 -13.34 -1.35
C LEU A 237 -6.85 -14.45 -1.15
N TYR A 238 -7.83 -14.26 -0.25
CA TYR A 238 -8.96 -15.18 -0.11
C TYR A 238 -9.69 -15.38 -1.44
N ARG A 239 -10.04 -14.29 -2.14
CA ARG A 239 -10.69 -14.39 -3.46
C ARG A 239 -9.84 -15.10 -4.51
N TYR A 240 -8.52 -14.94 -4.47
CA TYR A 240 -7.62 -15.68 -5.36
C TYR A 240 -7.70 -17.20 -5.12
N TYR A 241 -7.66 -17.64 -3.86
CA TYR A 241 -7.81 -19.06 -3.52
C TYR A 241 -9.23 -19.56 -3.77
N ALA A 242 -10.25 -18.79 -3.41
CA ALA A 242 -11.66 -19.15 -3.63
C ALA A 242 -12.00 -19.32 -5.11
N ALA A 243 -11.46 -18.48 -5.99
CA ALA A 243 -11.62 -18.62 -7.45
C ALA A 243 -11.04 -19.93 -7.99
N ARG A 244 -10.05 -20.50 -7.31
CA ARG A 244 -9.39 -21.75 -7.74
C ARG A 244 -9.94 -22.99 -7.04
N PHE A 245 -10.30 -22.86 -5.77
CA PHE A 245 -10.63 -23.98 -4.89
C PHE A 245 -12.10 -24.00 -4.42
N GLY A 246 -12.86 -22.96 -4.72
CA GLY A 246 -14.20 -22.74 -4.16
C GLY A 246 -14.16 -21.93 -2.86
N GLU A 247 -15.29 -21.33 -2.55
CA GLU A 247 -15.44 -20.55 -1.32
C GLU A 247 -15.42 -21.44 -0.07
N ARG A 248 -14.93 -20.87 1.01
CA ARG A 248 -14.88 -21.50 2.33
C ARG A 248 -15.78 -20.74 3.31
N PRO A 249 -16.35 -21.41 4.31
CA PRO A 249 -17.05 -20.71 5.39
C PRO A 249 -16.12 -19.70 6.06
N HIS A 250 -16.58 -18.46 6.16
CA HIS A 250 -15.82 -17.37 6.77
C HIS A 250 -16.70 -16.52 7.68
N ASP A 251 -16.07 -15.69 8.49
CA ASP A 251 -16.75 -14.73 9.35
C ASP A 251 -17.34 -13.60 8.51
N GLN A 252 -18.31 -12.87 9.08
CA GLN A 252 -18.85 -11.69 8.45
C GLN A 252 -17.83 -10.56 8.48
N CYS A 253 -17.41 -10.11 7.30
CA CYS A 253 -16.40 -9.05 7.17
C CYS A 253 -17.03 -7.66 7.21
N SER A 254 -16.27 -6.69 7.75
CA SER A 254 -16.59 -5.29 7.56
C SER A 254 -16.34 -4.88 6.10
N ASN A 255 -17.19 -4.03 5.57
CA ASN A 255 -16.98 -3.37 4.28
C ASN A 255 -16.34 -1.97 4.42
N GLN A 256 -16.00 -1.57 5.64
CA GLN A 256 -15.28 -0.34 5.95
C GLN A 256 -13.91 -0.67 6.53
N TYR A 257 -12.89 0.03 6.05
CA TYR A 257 -11.50 -0.23 6.40
C TYR A 257 -10.90 0.95 7.15
N ALA A 258 -10.47 0.71 8.38
CA ALA A 258 -9.78 1.71 9.17
C ALA A 258 -8.47 2.13 8.50
N TYR A 259 -8.12 3.41 8.60
CA TYR A 259 -6.82 3.94 8.22
C TYR A 259 -6.37 5.03 9.19
N LEU A 260 -5.06 5.24 9.32
CA LEU A 260 -4.51 6.36 10.04
C LEU A 260 -4.52 7.60 9.15
N ASN A 261 -5.13 8.66 9.66
CA ASN A 261 -5.14 9.95 9.00
C ASN A 261 -3.76 10.62 9.15
N ALA A 262 -2.99 10.65 8.08
CA ALA A 262 -1.68 11.29 8.07
C ALA A 262 -1.76 12.80 7.76
N GLY A 263 -2.96 13.38 7.77
CA GLY A 263 -3.20 14.80 7.54
C GLY A 263 -2.89 15.68 8.76
N ARG A 264 -2.84 16.99 8.54
CA ARG A 264 -2.64 18.01 9.61
C ARG A 264 -3.77 18.03 10.63
N ASP A 265 -4.94 17.55 10.26
CA ASP A 265 -6.12 17.39 11.13
C ASP A 265 -6.10 16.10 11.96
N PHE A 266 -5.00 15.31 11.86
CA PHE A 266 -4.77 14.14 12.73
C PHE A 266 -5.11 14.42 14.20
N GLY A 267 -4.79 15.63 14.67
CA GLY A 267 -5.13 16.10 16.02
C GLY A 267 -6.64 16.12 16.34
N ARG A 268 -7.51 16.13 15.34
CA ARG A 268 -8.98 16.11 15.51
C ARG A 268 -9.58 14.75 15.18
N GLN A 269 -9.07 14.10 14.14
CA GLN A 269 -9.58 12.84 13.62
C GLN A 269 -8.42 11.91 13.24
N PRO A 270 -7.84 11.22 14.23
CA PRO A 270 -6.65 10.40 14.01
C PRO A 270 -6.92 9.12 13.23
N LEU A 271 -8.13 8.56 13.33
CA LEU A 271 -8.56 7.36 12.63
C LEU A 271 -9.71 7.72 11.68
N GLY A 272 -9.59 7.32 10.42
CA GLY A 272 -10.63 7.41 9.41
C GLY A 272 -11.02 6.03 8.90
N TYR A 273 -12.07 6.00 8.06
CA TYR A 273 -12.57 4.76 7.45
C TYR A 273 -12.70 4.92 5.95
N LEU A 274 -12.08 4.01 5.20
CA LEU A 274 -12.31 3.84 3.78
C LEU A 274 -13.59 3.02 3.59
N ASP A 275 -14.59 3.63 2.95
CA ASP A 275 -15.86 2.99 2.63
C ASP A 275 -16.01 2.94 1.10
N PRO A 276 -15.86 1.76 0.47
CA PRO A 276 -16.00 1.62 -0.97
C PRO A 276 -17.36 2.09 -1.52
N GLU A 277 -18.43 1.99 -0.71
CA GLU A 277 -19.76 2.43 -1.13
C GLU A 277 -19.87 3.95 -1.26
N ARG A 278 -19.02 4.69 -0.56
CA ARG A 278 -18.96 6.15 -0.65
C ARG A 278 -18.00 6.65 -1.74
N VAL A 279 -17.14 5.80 -2.28
CA VAL A 279 -16.21 6.20 -3.36
C VAL A 279 -16.96 6.17 -4.69
N TYR A 280 -17.14 7.33 -5.30
CA TYR A 280 -17.76 7.48 -6.61
C TYR A 280 -16.82 7.07 -7.73
N GLU A 281 -15.59 7.58 -7.69
CA GLU A 281 -14.58 7.47 -8.76
C GLU A 281 -13.17 7.44 -8.16
N VAL A 282 -12.23 6.89 -8.90
CA VAL A 282 -10.80 6.97 -8.58
C VAL A 282 -10.09 7.70 -9.69
N ASP A 283 -9.35 8.74 -9.35
CA ASP A 283 -8.56 9.51 -10.30
C ASP A 283 -7.06 9.20 -10.14
N TYR A 284 -6.35 9.17 -11.25
CA TYR A 284 -4.90 9.28 -11.27
C TYR A 284 -4.52 10.74 -11.06
N LEU A 285 -3.95 11.05 -9.90
CA LEU A 285 -3.57 12.40 -9.52
C LEU A 285 -2.08 12.59 -9.76
N ILE A 286 -1.72 13.56 -10.60
CA ILE A 286 -0.33 13.86 -10.96
C ILE A 286 0.02 15.29 -10.61
N ALA A 287 1.15 15.48 -9.92
CA ALA A 287 1.77 16.78 -9.71
C ALA A 287 2.80 17.05 -10.80
N GLU A 288 2.77 18.26 -11.36
CA GLU A 288 3.71 18.70 -12.40
C GLU A 288 5.16 18.53 -11.96
N ALA A 289 6.04 18.27 -12.93
CA ALA A 289 7.47 18.24 -12.73
C ALA A 289 8.01 19.63 -12.35
N ASN A 290 9.13 19.67 -11.61
CA ASN A 290 9.88 20.89 -11.34
C ASN A 290 11.38 20.67 -11.56
N ASN A 291 12.21 21.67 -11.21
CA ASN A 291 13.66 21.61 -11.41
C ASN A 291 14.41 20.92 -10.26
N GLU A 292 13.74 20.55 -9.18
CA GLU A 292 14.33 19.84 -8.05
C GLU A 292 14.60 18.39 -8.41
N ILE A 293 15.73 17.83 -7.98
CA ILE A 293 16.16 16.46 -8.35
C ILE A 293 15.11 15.41 -7.95
N ALA A 294 14.57 15.52 -6.75
CA ALA A 294 13.60 14.56 -6.21
C ALA A 294 12.22 14.61 -6.90
N SER A 295 11.86 15.75 -7.50
CA SER A 295 10.54 15.98 -8.11
C SER A 295 10.60 16.34 -9.60
N ARG A 296 11.79 16.17 -10.22
CA ARG A 296 12.03 16.44 -11.64
C ARG A 296 11.05 15.71 -12.59
N TRP A 297 10.56 14.56 -12.19
CA TRP A 297 9.68 13.73 -13.02
C TRP A 297 8.20 13.80 -12.60
N GLY A 298 7.88 14.71 -11.69
CA GLY A 298 6.55 14.79 -11.12
C GLY A 298 6.36 13.83 -9.94
N HIS A 299 5.13 13.82 -9.42
CA HIS A 299 4.72 12.86 -8.40
C HIS A 299 3.34 12.31 -8.76
N THR A 300 3.11 11.04 -8.50
CA THR A 300 1.81 10.41 -8.77
C THR A 300 1.19 9.83 -7.52
N MET A 301 -0.12 9.91 -7.48
CA MET A 301 -0.99 9.50 -6.38
C MET A 301 -2.31 8.99 -6.97
N LEU A 302 -3.15 8.39 -6.14
CA LEU A 302 -4.55 8.12 -6.49
C LEU A 302 -5.46 8.98 -5.61
N ARG A 303 -6.43 9.64 -6.22
CA ARG A 303 -7.48 10.37 -5.51
C ARG A 303 -8.73 9.51 -5.46
N LEU A 304 -9.27 9.31 -4.29
CA LEU A 304 -10.59 8.74 -4.07
C LEU A 304 -11.60 9.89 -4.03
N VAL A 305 -12.51 9.92 -4.99
CA VAL A 305 -13.62 10.88 -5.01
C VAL A 305 -14.71 10.35 -4.10
N VAL A 306 -14.69 10.78 -2.84
CA VAL A 306 -15.58 10.31 -1.78
C VAL A 306 -16.79 11.24 -1.69
N CYS A 307 -18.00 10.68 -1.70
CA CYS A 307 -19.24 11.42 -1.54
C CYS A 307 -19.43 11.87 -0.09
N ALA A 308 -20.02 13.04 0.13
CA ALA A 308 -20.43 13.50 1.46
C ALA A 308 -21.42 12.52 2.11
N PRO A 309 -21.46 12.45 3.44
CA PRO A 309 -22.45 11.63 4.15
C PRO A 309 -23.88 11.96 3.70
N GLY A 310 -24.66 10.92 3.38
CA GLY A 310 -26.04 11.07 2.90
C GLY A 310 -26.19 11.52 1.45
N ARG A 311 -25.13 11.86 0.75
CA ARG A 311 -25.17 12.17 -0.68
C ARG A 311 -25.25 10.88 -1.51
N PRO A 312 -26.21 10.75 -2.43
CA PRO A 312 -26.22 9.67 -3.41
C PRO A 312 -24.94 9.70 -4.25
N ARG A 313 -24.37 8.52 -4.48
CA ARG A 313 -23.15 8.36 -5.28
C ARG A 313 -23.39 8.76 -6.73
N GLY A 314 -22.60 9.71 -7.23
CA GLY A 314 -22.72 10.23 -8.57
C GLY A 314 -21.73 11.39 -8.85
N PRO A 315 -21.82 12.02 -10.03
CA PRO A 315 -20.88 13.08 -10.45
C PRO A 315 -20.83 14.28 -9.49
N ALA A 316 -21.92 14.55 -8.77
CA ALA A 316 -21.97 15.63 -7.78
C ALA A 316 -20.99 15.43 -6.61
N CYS A 317 -20.55 14.18 -6.34
CA CYS A 317 -19.56 13.88 -5.31
C CYS A 317 -18.21 14.55 -5.61
N ARG A 318 -17.90 14.91 -6.87
CA ARG A 318 -16.66 15.63 -7.21
C ARG A 318 -16.58 17.01 -6.56
N LEU A 319 -17.70 17.58 -6.14
CA LEU A 319 -17.76 18.88 -5.44
C LEU A 319 -17.54 18.75 -3.92
N ASP A 320 -17.55 17.53 -3.38
CA ASP A 320 -17.34 17.26 -1.95
C ASP A 320 -15.82 17.20 -1.61
N LEU A 321 -15.06 18.21 -2.02
CA LEU A 321 -13.60 18.23 -1.96
C LEU A 321 -13.03 17.92 -0.55
N ASP A 322 -13.73 18.32 0.49
CA ASP A 322 -13.33 18.07 1.89
C ASP A 322 -13.47 16.59 2.32
N GLN A 323 -14.19 15.79 1.54
CA GLN A 323 -14.36 14.36 1.78
C GLN A 323 -13.35 13.52 1.01
N HIS A 324 -12.68 14.10 0.01
CA HIS A 324 -11.79 13.34 -0.86
C HIS A 324 -10.50 12.98 -0.16
N LEU A 325 -10.03 11.77 -0.43
CA LEU A 325 -8.80 11.23 0.10
C LEU A 325 -7.79 11.00 -1.03
N VAL A 326 -6.52 11.12 -0.69
CA VAL A 326 -5.40 10.87 -1.60
C VAL A 326 -4.55 9.75 -1.04
N LEU A 327 -4.34 8.73 -1.84
CA LEU A 327 -3.44 7.63 -1.60
C LEU A 327 -2.08 7.98 -2.20
N SER A 328 -1.08 8.17 -1.37
CA SER A 328 0.25 8.62 -1.79
C SER A 328 1.33 7.70 -1.24
N TYR A 329 2.11 7.07 -2.12
CA TYR A 329 3.35 6.43 -1.73
C TYR A 329 4.45 7.46 -1.60
N ARG A 330 5.02 7.56 -0.41
CA ARG A 330 6.08 8.51 -0.09
C ARG A 330 7.26 7.79 0.52
N ALA A 331 8.47 8.28 0.22
CA ALA A 331 9.63 7.96 1.00
C ALA A 331 9.48 8.61 2.38
N PHE A 332 9.44 7.79 3.41
CA PHE A 332 9.32 8.28 4.77
C PHE A 332 10.65 8.16 5.51
N VAL A 333 11.12 9.27 6.02
CA VAL A 333 12.29 9.31 6.88
C VAL A 333 11.97 10.23 8.04
N GLY A 334 11.27 9.69 9.03
CA GLY A 334 10.99 10.44 10.26
C GLY A 334 10.56 11.89 10.00
N ASP A 335 9.77 12.14 8.97
CA ASP A 335 9.36 13.49 8.55
C ASP A 335 10.48 14.35 7.89
N LEU A 336 11.55 13.72 7.36
CA LEU A 336 12.72 14.40 6.81
C LEU A 336 12.73 14.54 5.29
N GLN A 337 13.47 15.58 4.86
CA GLN A 337 13.77 15.78 3.46
C GLN A 337 14.75 14.72 2.93
N LEU A 338 14.46 14.21 1.73
CA LEU A 338 15.22 13.15 1.07
C LEU A 338 16.65 13.60 0.74
N SER A 339 17.66 12.85 1.18
CA SER A 339 18.97 12.94 0.57
C SER A 339 18.94 12.19 -0.78
N SER A 340 19.55 12.78 -1.80
CA SER A 340 19.59 12.16 -3.13
C SER A 340 20.35 10.82 -3.11
N TRP A 341 21.34 10.68 -2.24
CA TRP A 341 22.11 9.45 -2.08
C TRP A 341 21.27 8.32 -1.47
N ASP A 342 20.56 8.60 -0.38
CA ASP A 342 19.72 7.60 0.29
C ASP A 342 18.53 7.19 -0.58
N GLY A 343 18.01 8.10 -1.41
CA GLY A 343 17.00 7.78 -2.41
C GLY A 343 17.52 6.91 -3.57
N LEU A 344 18.82 6.96 -3.89
CA LEU A 344 19.46 6.08 -4.86
C LEU A 344 19.77 4.70 -4.29
N THR A 345 20.07 4.63 -2.99
CA THR A 345 20.47 3.39 -2.30
C THR A 345 19.29 2.61 -1.70
N GLY A 346 18.07 3.18 -1.71
CA GLY A 346 16.89 2.53 -1.12
C GLY A 346 16.89 2.52 0.40
N ALA A 347 17.59 3.44 1.03
CA ALA A 347 17.62 3.57 2.48
C ALA A 347 16.28 4.05 3.07
N TYR A 348 15.39 4.60 2.23
CA TYR A 348 14.10 5.09 2.65
C TYR A 348 12.99 4.02 2.53
N PRO A 349 12.14 3.85 3.53
CA PRO A 349 10.92 3.04 3.37
C PRO A 349 9.92 3.73 2.44
N SER A 350 9.24 2.92 1.62
CA SER A 350 8.14 3.33 0.74
C SER A 350 6.83 2.90 1.37
N ARG A 351 5.99 3.84 1.78
CA ARG A 351 4.75 3.55 2.50
C ARG A 351 3.57 4.28 1.90
N LEU A 352 2.39 3.67 2.06
CA LEU A 352 1.13 4.24 1.60
C LEU A 352 0.51 5.11 2.69
N PHE A 353 0.48 6.42 2.42
CA PHE A 353 -0.23 7.40 3.24
C PHE A 353 -1.63 7.66 2.68
N VAL A 354 -2.57 7.87 3.59
CA VAL A 354 -3.92 8.35 3.28
C VAL A 354 -4.03 9.77 3.79
N LEU A 355 -4.23 10.71 2.89
CA LEU A 355 -4.18 12.15 3.15
C LEU A 355 -5.48 12.83 2.70
N PRO A 356 -5.97 13.88 3.38
CA PRO A 356 -7.02 14.74 2.85
C PRO A 356 -6.58 15.43 1.56
N LEU A 357 -7.46 15.49 0.55
CA LEU A 357 -7.18 16.17 -0.71
C LEU A 357 -6.80 17.64 -0.51
N SER A 358 -7.48 18.34 0.39
CA SER A 358 -7.22 19.75 0.71
C SER A 358 -5.77 20.01 1.11
N GLN A 359 -5.18 19.10 1.90
CA GLN A 359 -3.77 19.19 2.28
C GLN A 359 -2.83 18.97 1.09
N VAL A 360 -3.14 18.00 0.24
CA VAL A 360 -2.35 17.71 -0.96
C VAL A 360 -2.38 18.86 -1.94
N ILE A 361 -3.56 19.48 -2.13
CA ILE A 361 -3.68 20.71 -2.94
C ILE A 361 -2.81 21.82 -2.33
N GLU A 362 -2.89 22.05 -1.03
CA GLU A 362 -2.10 23.09 -0.38
C GLU A 362 -0.59 22.85 -0.52
N GLU A 363 -0.15 21.62 -0.25
CA GLU A 363 1.26 21.22 -0.37
C GLU A 363 1.81 21.51 -1.77
N TYR A 364 1.17 20.96 -2.80
CA TYR A 364 1.69 21.09 -4.17
C TYR A 364 1.47 22.48 -4.76
N THR A 365 0.27 23.07 -4.61
CA THR A 365 -0.04 24.32 -5.33
C THR A 365 0.47 25.57 -4.66
N LYS A 366 0.50 25.60 -3.31
CA LYS A 366 0.90 26.80 -2.56
C LYS A 366 2.33 26.77 -2.04
N VAL A 367 2.84 25.56 -1.75
CA VAL A 367 4.18 25.36 -1.15
C VAL A 367 5.21 25.04 -2.24
N GLU A 368 4.97 23.97 -3.00
CA GLU A 368 5.87 23.56 -4.08
C GLU A 368 5.67 24.34 -5.38
N LEU A 369 4.61 25.13 -5.48
CA LEU A 369 4.22 25.93 -6.64
C LEU A 369 4.10 25.08 -7.93
N ARG A 370 3.46 23.92 -7.80
CA ARG A 370 3.21 22.96 -8.88
C ARG A 370 1.71 22.76 -9.05
N SER A 371 1.24 22.64 -10.28
CA SER A 371 -0.16 22.31 -10.54
C SER A 371 -0.41 20.80 -10.35
N LEU A 372 -1.67 20.46 -10.07
CA LEU A 372 -2.16 19.09 -10.01
C LEU A 372 -3.16 18.84 -11.13
N ALA A 373 -3.05 17.68 -11.78
CA ALA A 373 -4.06 17.14 -12.68
C ALA A 373 -4.65 15.86 -12.10
N SER A 374 -5.97 15.77 -12.10
CA SER A 374 -6.76 14.66 -11.55
C SER A 374 -7.53 13.99 -12.69
N ILE A 375 -7.06 12.85 -13.14
CA ILE A 375 -7.50 12.19 -14.37
C ILE A 375 -8.31 10.96 -14.00
N PRO A 376 -9.62 10.89 -14.29
CA PRO A 376 -10.47 9.79 -13.89
C PRO A 376 -10.06 8.48 -14.55
N LEU A 377 -10.11 7.40 -13.76
CA LEU A 377 -9.89 6.04 -14.22
C LEU A 377 -11.24 5.37 -14.51
N ARG A 378 -11.39 4.81 -15.70
CA ARG A 378 -12.58 4.07 -16.12
C ARG A 378 -12.64 2.70 -15.46
N LEU A 379 -13.02 2.68 -14.18
CA LEU A 379 -13.14 1.49 -13.36
C LEU A 379 -14.61 1.10 -13.16
N SER A 380 -14.87 -0.19 -13.11
CA SER A 380 -16.19 -0.70 -12.66
C SER A 380 -16.35 -0.52 -11.15
N ARG A 381 -17.56 -0.68 -10.65
CA ARG A 381 -17.86 -0.60 -9.21
C ARG A 381 -17.05 -1.62 -8.40
N ASP A 382 -16.99 -2.84 -8.89
CA ASP A 382 -16.26 -3.92 -8.23
C ASP A 382 -14.74 -3.64 -8.22
N GLU A 383 -14.22 -3.03 -9.28
CA GLU A 383 -12.81 -2.62 -9.35
C GLU A 383 -12.50 -1.48 -8.39
N VAL A 384 -13.41 -0.48 -8.27
CA VAL A 384 -13.27 0.58 -7.27
C VAL A 384 -13.27 -0.01 -5.86
N ALA A 385 -14.22 -0.88 -5.54
CA ALA A 385 -14.29 -1.52 -4.22
C ALA A 385 -13.04 -2.36 -3.93
N SER A 386 -12.60 -3.17 -4.89
CA SER A 386 -11.40 -3.99 -4.77
C SER A 386 -10.12 -3.15 -4.60
N LEU A 387 -10.02 -2.01 -5.30
CA LEU A 387 -8.88 -1.10 -5.18
C LEU A 387 -8.84 -0.41 -3.81
N VAL A 388 -9.99 0.05 -3.31
CA VAL A 388 -10.11 0.64 -1.96
C VAL A 388 -9.71 -0.37 -0.89
N GLU A 389 -10.22 -1.59 -0.97
CA GLU A 389 -9.85 -2.69 -0.08
C GLU A 389 -8.35 -3.00 -0.14
N ARG A 390 -7.79 -3.09 -1.36
CA ARG A 390 -6.35 -3.34 -1.54
C ARG A 390 -5.50 -2.21 -0.98
N SER A 391 -5.95 -0.96 -1.10
CA SER A 391 -5.28 0.21 -0.52
C SER A 391 -5.21 0.10 1.00
N ALA A 392 -6.31 -0.31 1.64
CA ALA A 392 -6.32 -0.57 3.08
C ALA A 392 -5.35 -1.69 3.48
N GLN A 393 -5.30 -2.81 2.74
CA GLN A 393 -4.33 -3.88 2.99
C GLN A 393 -2.89 -3.38 2.88
N SER A 394 -2.60 -2.57 1.85
CA SER A 394 -1.26 -1.98 1.66
C SER A 394 -0.90 -1.02 2.79
N HIS A 395 -1.84 -0.21 3.25
CA HIS A 395 -1.64 0.71 4.36
C HIS A 395 -1.25 0.00 5.67
N TRP A 396 -1.86 -1.16 5.97
CA TRP A 396 -1.61 -1.91 7.20
C TRP A 396 -0.48 -2.94 7.11
N SER A 397 -0.12 -3.39 5.91
CA SER A 397 0.73 -4.58 5.78
C SER A 397 1.96 -4.39 4.90
N TYR A 398 2.17 -3.23 4.29
CA TYR A 398 3.28 -3.02 3.37
C TYR A 398 4.28 -1.98 3.85
N ASP A 399 5.57 -2.33 3.85
CA ASP A 399 6.71 -1.47 4.16
C ASP A 399 7.85 -1.75 3.17
N GLY A 400 7.78 -1.17 1.98
CA GLY A 400 8.78 -1.34 0.92
C GLY A 400 9.98 -0.40 1.05
N ASN A 401 10.97 -0.59 0.19
CA ASN A 401 12.08 0.36 0.03
C ASN A 401 11.80 1.32 -1.12
N TYR A 402 12.01 2.59 -0.90
CA TYR A 402 11.85 3.63 -1.90
C TYR A 402 13.17 3.87 -2.64
N TYR A 403 13.13 3.72 -3.96
CA TYR A 403 14.26 4.03 -4.85
C TYR A 403 13.81 5.03 -5.89
N PHE A 404 14.48 6.16 -6.04
CA PHE A 404 14.10 7.17 -7.02
C PHE A 404 14.00 6.65 -8.45
N LEU A 405 14.83 5.68 -8.83
CA LEU A 405 14.93 5.18 -10.19
C LEU A 405 14.23 3.85 -10.47
N SER A 406 13.83 3.10 -9.43
CA SER A 406 13.32 1.75 -9.64
C SER A 406 12.08 1.37 -8.85
N ASN A 407 11.87 1.94 -7.65
CA ASN A 407 10.69 1.70 -6.83
C ASN A 407 10.20 3.01 -6.18
N ASN A 408 9.76 3.92 -7.02
CA ASN A 408 9.27 5.24 -6.65
C ASN A 408 7.73 5.28 -6.62
N CYS A 409 7.16 6.46 -6.44
CA CYS A 409 5.71 6.67 -6.40
C CYS A 409 4.97 6.10 -7.63
N ALA A 410 5.56 6.18 -8.83
CA ALA A 410 4.94 5.67 -10.05
C ALA A 410 4.87 4.14 -10.06
N VAL A 411 5.97 3.48 -9.70
CA VAL A 411 6.05 2.02 -9.62
C VAL A 411 5.11 1.49 -8.54
N GLU A 412 5.10 2.10 -7.36
CA GLU A 412 4.24 1.69 -6.25
C GLU A 412 2.75 1.90 -6.56
N THR A 413 2.39 3.03 -7.17
CA THR A 413 1.01 3.27 -7.62
C THR A 413 0.60 2.22 -8.67
N LEU A 414 1.47 1.88 -9.61
CA LEU A 414 1.19 0.85 -10.61
C LEU A 414 1.05 -0.54 -9.99
N LYS A 415 1.86 -0.89 -8.99
CA LYS A 415 1.70 -2.14 -8.22
C LYS A 415 0.34 -2.19 -7.50
N LEU A 416 -0.08 -1.07 -6.90
CA LEU A 416 -1.38 -0.96 -6.26
C LEU A 416 -2.52 -1.16 -7.26
N LEU A 417 -2.46 -0.52 -8.42
CA LEU A 417 -3.44 -0.71 -9.50
C LEU A 417 -3.47 -2.16 -9.99
N ARG A 418 -2.33 -2.78 -10.25
CA ARG A 418 -2.24 -4.18 -10.70
C ARG A 418 -2.81 -5.16 -9.67
N SER A 419 -2.50 -4.96 -8.39
CA SER A 419 -2.95 -5.86 -7.32
C SER A 419 -4.41 -5.61 -6.90
N GLY A 420 -4.91 -4.39 -7.04
CA GLY A 420 -6.28 -4.02 -6.70
C GLY A 420 -7.28 -4.23 -7.84
N ILE A 421 -6.83 -4.18 -9.11
CA ILE A 421 -7.69 -4.28 -10.29
C ILE A 421 -7.29 -5.51 -11.12
N GLN A 422 -8.24 -6.41 -11.33
CA GLN A 422 -7.97 -7.70 -11.98
C GLN A 422 -8.03 -7.65 -13.52
N ARG A 423 -7.64 -6.53 -14.14
CA ARG A 423 -7.58 -6.43 -15.61
C ARG A 423 -6.25 -6.95 -16.13
N GLN A 424 -6.29 -7.86 -17.11
CA GLN A 424 -5.09 -8.37 -17.75
C GLN A 424 -4.26 -7.25 -18.40
N SER A 425 -4.91 -6.20 -18.92
CA SER A 425 -4.25 -5.04 -19.52
C SER A 425 -3.37 -4.26 -18.53
N LEU A 426 -3.67 -4.30 -17.22
CA LEU A 426 -2.86 -3.69 -16.16
C LEU A 426 -1.67 -4.56 -15.74
N GLN A 427 -1.82 -5.89 -15.79
CA GLN A 427 -0.80 -6.83 -15.29
C GLN A 427 0.56 -6.68 -16.00
N ALA A 428 0.53 -6.20 -17.20
CA ALA A 428 1.67 -6.08 -18.09
C ALA A 428 2.31 -4.69 -18.11
N MET A 429 1.66 -3.69 -17.53
CA MET A 429 2.18 -2.33 -17.51
C MET A 429 3.44 -2.22 -16.67
N ASP A 430 4.42 -1.50 -17.18
CA ASP A 430 5.64 -1.17 -16.48
C ASP A 430 6.15 0.21 -16.87
N SER A 431 6.32 1.08 -15.91
CA SER A 431 6.92 2.40 -16.08
C SER A 431 7.46 2.91 -14.76
N ILE A 432 8.57 3.59 -14.82
CA ILE A 432 9.23 4.22 -13.66
C ILE A 432 8.92 5.70 -13.53
N THR A 433 8.18 6.29 -14.48
CA THR A 433 7.85 7.71 -14.44
C THR A 433 6.34 7.94 -14.32
N PRO A 434 5.90 8.99 -13.59
CA PRO A 434 4.49 9.34 -13.46
C PRO A 434 3.77 9.53 -14.81
N TYR A 435 4.37 10.28 -15.73
CA TYR A 435 3.80 10.50 -17.06
C TYR A 435 3.84 9.24 -17.94
N GLY A 436 4.85 8.38 -17.74
CA GLY A 436 4.89 7.07 -18.43
C GLY A 436 3.76 6.14 -18.00
N VAL A 437 3.43 6.10 -16.70
CA VAL A 437 2.26 5.36 -16.20
C VAL A 437 0.97 5.94 -16.77
N LEU A 438 0.82 7.27 -16.75
CA LEU A 438 -0.37 7.94 -17.33
C LEU A 438 -0.55 7.57 -18.81
N GLY A 439 0.50 7.70 -19.63
CA GLY A 439 0.43 7.36 -21.05
C GLY A 439 0.08 5.89 -21.31
N LEU A 440 0.55 4.97 -20.46
CA LEU A 440 0.14 3.56 -20.54
C LEU A 440 -1.35 3.38 -20.20
N LEU A 441 -1.85 4.06 -19.17
CA LEU A 441 -3.26 4.01 -18.76
C LEU A 441 -4.18 4.59 -19.86
N GLU A 442 -3.78 5.70 -20.50
CA GLU A 442 -4.50 6.30 -21.63
C GLU A 442 -4.52 5.38 -22.85
N ASN A 443 -3.36 4.84 -23.24
CA ASN A 443 -3.23 3.93 -24.38
C ASN A 443 -4.06 2.65 -24.23
N LYS A 444 -4.35 2.23 -22.98
CA LYS A 444 -5.23 1.09 -22.69
C LYS A 444 -6.69 1.51 -22.46
N GLY A 445 -7.03 2.79 -22.63
CA GLY A 445 -8.37 3.33 -22.44
C GLY A 445 -8.85 3.28 -20.97
N ILE A 446 -7.91 3.21 -20.02
CA ILE A 446 -8.21 3.17 -18.58
C ILE A 446 -8.27 4.58 -18.00
N ALA A 447 -7.36 5.49 -18.39
CA ALA A 447 -7.40 6.89 -17.99
C ALA A 447 -8.09 7.75 -19.06
N ASP A 448 -8.81 8.79 -18.62
CA ASP A 448 -9.52 9.72 -19.49
C ASP A 448 -9.00 11.15 -19.30
N ALA A 449 -7.92 11.50 -20.01
CA ALA A 449 -7.33 12.83 -19.92
C ALA A 449 -8.12 13.91 -20.68
N SER A 450 -9.15 13.55 -21.47
CA SER A 450 -9.99 14.53 -22.19
C SER A 450 -10.70 15.52 -21.25
N VAL A 451 -10.84 15.17 -19.97
CA VAL A 451 -11.37 16.08 -18.92
C VAL A 451 -10.53 17.35 -18.73
N LEU A 452 -9.29 17.37 -19.23
CA LEU A 452 -8.38 18.51 -19.17
C LEU A 452 -8.43 19.41 -20.40
N ASP A 453 -9.11 19.02 -21.49
CA ASP A 453 -9.17 19.76 -22.76
C ASP A 453 -9.80 21.15 -22.60
N ASN A 454 -10.73 21.30 -21.65
CA ASN A 454 -11.29 22.58 -21.27
C ASN A 454 -10.76 23.03 -19.90
N PRO A 455 -9.75 23.91 -19.83
CA PRO A 455 -9.11 24.31 -18.57
C PRO A 455 -10.07 24.94 -17.54
N LYS A 456 -11.06 25.69 -17.99
CA LYS A 456 -12.05 26.34 -17.09
C LYS A 456 -12.96 25.31 -16.44
N GLU A 457 -13.43 24.36 -17.23
CA GLU A 457 -14.29 23.30 -16.75
C GLU A 457 -13.49 22.31 -15.87
N ALA A 458 -12.25 22.00 -16.25
CA ALA A 458 -11.34 21.19 -15.46
C ALA A 458 -11.10 21.78 -14.05
N LEU A 459 -10.90 23.10 -13.95
CA LEU A 459 -10.80 23.79 -12.66
C LEU A 459 -12.11 23.72 -11.88
N ARG A 460 -13.25 24.01 -12.55
CA ARG A 460 -14.58 24.03 -11.91
C ARG A 460 -14.97 22.67 -11.31
N LEU A 461 -14.66 21.58 -12.01
CA LEU A 461 -14.99 20.23 -11.61
C LEU A 461 -13.89 19.52 -10.80
N GLY A 462 -12.80 20.24 -10.50
CA GLY A 462 -11.71 19.69 -9.71
C GLY A 462 -10.93 18.57 -10.40
N TYR A 463 -10.82 18.63 -11.73
CA TYR A 463 -9.87 17.84 -12.52
C TYR A 463 -8.50 18.50 -12.60
N ARG A 464 -8.42 19.80 -12.33
CA ARG A 464 -7.19 20.59 -12.30
C ARG A 464 -7.16 21.48 -11.07
N PHE A 465 -5.98 21.64 -10.48
CA PHE A 465 -5.69 22.58 -9.40
C PHE A 465 -4.44 23.35 -9.79
N ASP A 466 -4.62 24.62 -10.15
CA ASP A 466 -3.53 25.45 -10.62
C ASP A 466 -2.57 25.83 -9.50
N SER A 467 -1.29 25.88 -9.84
CA SER A 467 -0.25 26.42 -9.01
C SER A 467 -0.56 27.88 -8.61
N PHE A 468 -0.24 28.24 -7.40
CA PHE A 468 -0.32 29.62 -6.94
C PHE A 468 0.79 30.50 -7.53
N ARG A 469 1.76 29.92 -8.24
CA ARG A 469 2.86 30.65 -8.89
C ARG A 469 2.37 31.81 -9.75
N ASP A 470 1.46 31.54 -10.67
CA ASP A 470 0.93 32.56 -11.58
C ASP A 470 0.13 33.60 -10.81
N ARG A 471 -0.58 33.22 -9.75
CA ARG A 471 -1.28 34.15 -8.88
C ARG A 471 -0.32 35.02 -8.09
N TYR A 472 0.75 34.46 -7.56
CA TYR A 472 1.79 35.25 -6.88
C TYR A 472 2.53 36.14 -7.87
N GLN A 473 2.80 35.67 -9.10
CA GLN A 473 3.37 36.51 -10.15
C GLN A 473 2.43 37.68 -10.49
N ALA A 474 1.14 37.43 -10.68
CA ALA A 474 0.16 38.49 -10.94
C ALA A 474 0.09 39.52 -9.81
N MET A 475 0.16 39.09 -8.55
CA MET A 475 0.26 39.99 -7.39
C MET A 475 1.56 40.77 -7.40
N PHE A 476 2.68 40.14 -7.75
CA PHE A 476 3.96 40.78 -7.87
C PHE A 476 3.99 41.80 -9.03
N ASP A 477 3.33 41.53 -10.15
CA ASP A 477 3.19 42.46 -11.26
C ASP A 477 2.42 43.73 -10.88
N VAL A 478 1.48 43.64 -9.93
CA VAL A 478 0.84 44.82 -9.32
C VAL A 478 1.86 45.70 -8.61
N LEU A 479 2.79 45.07 -7.85
CA LEU A 479 3.87 45.81 -7.18
C LEU A 479 4.83 46.45 -8.19
N LYS A 480 5.26 45.74 -9.22
CA LYS A 480 6.14 46.24 -10.26
C LYS A 480 5.56 47.49 -10.95
N LYS A 481 4.29 47.47 -11.30
CA LYS A 481 3.61 48.58 -11.97
C LYS A 481 3.48 49.82 -11.09
N ARG A 482 3.43 49.67 -9.77
CA ARG A 482 3.10 50.75 -8.84
C ARG A 482 4.28 51.24 -7.99
N MET A 483 5.27 50.40 -7.79
CA MET A 483 6.27 50.60 -6.73
C MET A 483 7.72 50.50 -7.21
N ASN A 484 8.00 50.40 -8.48
CA ASN A 484 9.36 50.29 -9.05
C ASN A 484 10.25 49.26 -8.33
N VAL A 485 9.76 48.03 -8.19
CA VAL A 485 10.47 46.93 -7.53
C VAL A 485 11.60 46.42 -8.43
N PRO A 486 12.82 46.17 -7.91
CA PRO A 486 14.01 45.85 -8.73
C PRO A 486 14.11 44.37 -9.13
N LYS A 487 13.02 43.62 -9.13
CA LYS A 487 12.96 42.20 -9.53
C LYS A 487 11.96 41.97 -10.64
N ASP A 488 12.19 40.94 -11.45
CA ASP A 488 11.30 40.63 -12.59
C ASP A 488 10.36 39.46 -12.28
N LYS A 489 10.77 38.53 -11.45
CA LYS A 489 10.00 37.35 -11.08
C LYS A 489 9.66 37.34 -9.59
N VAL A 490 8.51 36.77 -9.28
CA VAL A 490 8.04 36.64 -7.89
C VAL A 490 8.98 35.76 -7.07
N GLU A 491 9.58 34.76 -7.67
CA GLU A 491 10.54 33.88 -6.99
C GLU A 491 11.76 34.65 -6.49
N ASP A 492 12.28 35.57 -7.31
CA ASP A 492 13.43 36.44 -6.95
C ASP A 492 13.07 37.41 -5.83
N TRP A 493 11.81 37.87 -5.81
CA TRP A 493 11.28 38.71 -4.73
C TRP A 493 11.15 37.91 -3.42
N LEU A 494 10.55 36.72 -3.48
CA LEU A 494 10.39 35.85 -2.32
C LEU A 494 11.73 35.30 -1.78
N ALA A 495 12.78 35.30 -2.59
CA ALA A 495 14.14 34.92 -2.19
C ALA A 495 14.91 36.06 -1.50
N LEU A 496 14.46 37.30 -1.58
CA LEU A 496 15.07 38.40 -0.84
C LEU A 496 14.90 38.20 0.68
N PRO A 497 15.89 38.60 1.50
CA PRO A 497 15.70 38.69 2.94
C PRO A 497 14.49 39.55 3.32
N ALA A 498 13.79 39.16 4.37
CA ALA A 498 12.58 39.88 4.80
C ALA A 498 12.83 41.35 5.10
N THR A 499 14.01 41.68 5.64
CA THR A 499 14.41 43.03 5.95
C THR A 499 14.59 43.90 4.72
N GLU A 500 15.03 43.33 3.61
CA GLU A 500 15.21 44.05 2.34
C GLU A 500 13.88 44.41 1.65
N ARG A 501 12.78 43.74 1.99
CA ARG A 501 11.44 44.01 1.45
C ARG A 501 10.68 45.11 2.17
N ARG A 502 11.05 45.43 3.43
CA ARG A 502 10.39 46.45 4.27
C ARG A 502 10.28 47.85 3.64
N PRO A 503 11.31 48.39 2.91
CA PRO A 503 11.24 49.74 2.40
C PRO A 503 10.07 50.05 1.46
N TRP A 504 9.41 49.01 0.95
CA TRP A 504 8.24 49.15 0.08
C TRP A 504 6.91 49.19 0.85
N PHE A 505 6.86 48.81 2.15
CA PHE A 505 5.59 48.70 2.87
C PHE A 505 4.90 50.03 3.11
N ASP A 506 5.64 51.00 3.63
CA ASP A 506 5.07 52.30 3.97
C ASP A 506 4.68 53.15 2.72
N LYS A 507 5.23 52.80 1.57
CA LYS A 507 4.94 53.45 0.28
C LYS A 507 3.80 52.75 -0.49
N ALA A 508 3.29 51.66 0.01
CA ALA A 508 2.31 50.84 -0.67
C ALA A 508 0.91 51.44 -0.57
N ASP A 509 0.23 51.57 -1.69
CA ASP A 509 -1.21 51.87 -1.69
C ASP A 509 -2.04 50.64 -1.28
N LEU A 510 -3.36 50.79 -1.20
CA LEU A 510 -4.26 49.72 -0.74
C LEU A 510 -4.08 48.40 -1.51
N ARG A 511 -3.96 48.48 -2.84
CA ARG A 511 -3.80 47.28 -3.70
C ARG A 511 -2.41 46.67 -3.55
N SER A 512 -1.38 47.50 -3.52
CA SER A 512 0.00 47.03 -3.30
C SER A 512 0.18 46.43 -1.90
N SER A 513 -0.45 47.02 -0.87
CA SER A 513 -0.44 46.48 0.50
C SER A 513 -1.11 45.13 0.60
N ALA A 514 -2.25 44.94 -0.09
CA ALA A 514 -2.90 43.60 -0.15
C ALA A 514 -2.02 42.56 -0.85
N ALA A 515 -1.38 42.94 -1.97
CA ALA A 515 -0.46 42.06 -2.69
C ALA A 515 0.78 41.71 -1.82
N LEU A 516 1.39 42.72 -1.17
CA LEU A 516 2.51 42.51 -0.25
C LEU A 516 2.15 41.58 0.91
N LEU A 517 1.00 41.77 1.54
CA LEU A 517 0.55 40.92 2.63
C LEU A 517 0.46 39.46 2.21
N LEU A 518 -0.12 39.18 1.06
CA LEU A 518 -0.23 37.82 0.52
C LEU A 518 1.14 37.20 0.19
N LEU A 519 2.06 38.00 -0.37
CA LEU A 519 3.43 37.56 -0.70
C LEU A 519 4.26 37.35 0.58
N GLU A 520 4.15 38.18 1.62
CA GLU A 520 4.81 38.00 2.91
C GLU A 520 4.27 36.74 3.64
N GLN A 521 2.97 36.50 3.58
CA GLN A 521 2.38 35.26 4.12
C GLN A 521 2.87 34.02 3.37
N ALA A 522 3.01 34.09 2.03
CA ALA A 522 3.57 33.00 1.25
C ALA A 522 5.04 32.76 1.61
N SER A 523 5.84 33.83 1.78
CA SER A 523 7.24 33.75 2.20
C SER A 523 7.38 33.15 3.61
N LEU A 524 6.57 33.61 4.57
CA LEU A 524 6.55 33.07 5.93
C LEU A 524 6.25 31.57 5.94
N ARG A 525 5.23 31.15 5.21
CA ARG A 525 4.86 29.73 5.10
C ARG A 525 5.98 28.90 4.53
N ARG A 526 6.66 29.39 3.47
CA ARG A 526 7.82 28.72 2.86
C ARG A 526 8.99 28.63 3.85
N GLN A 527 9.30 29.70 4.58
CA GLN A 527 10.40 29.73 5.55
C GLN A 527 10.13 28.83 6.75
N LEU A 528 8.89 28.71 7.22
CA LEU A 528 8.52 27.76 8.26
C LEU A 528 8.80 26.31 7.83
N LEU A 529 8.51 25.97 6.60
CA LEU A 529 8.79 24.63 6.07
C LEU A 529 10.29 24.37 5.94
N LEU A 530 11.05 25.34 5.42
CA LEU A 530 12.51 25.26 5.35
C LEU A 530 13.14 25.14 6.74
N ALA A 531 12.59 25.83 7.74
CA ALA A 531 13.02 25.71 9.12
C ALA A 531 12.76 24.33 9.70
N GLN A 532 11.58 23.75 9.44
CA GLN A 532 11.27 22.37 9.80
C GLN A 532 12.26 21.39 9.17
N ASP A 533 12.56 21.55 7.89
CA ASP A 533 13.51 20.69 7.17
C ASP A 533 14.95 20.84 7.69
N GLU A 534 15.37 22.05 8.04
CA GLU A 534 16.68 22.31 8.63
C GLU A 534 16.82 21.62 9.99
N LEU A 535 15.83 21.76 10.86
CA LEU A 535 15.80 21.10 12.16
C LEU A 535 15.87 19.58 12.04
N LYS A 536 15.12 19.02 11.11
CA LYS A 536 15.12 17.60 10.82
C LYS A 536 16.52 17.14 10.38
N ARG A 537 17.18 17.87 9.47
CA ARG A 537 18.54 17.55 9.01
C ARG A 537 19.57 17.63 10.13
N LEU A 538 19.57 18.72 10.89
CA LEU A 538 20.50 18.93 12.00
C LEU A 538 20.39 17.81 13.04
N TYR A 539 19.18 17.40 13.35
CA TYR A 539 18.91 16.37 14.33
C TYR A 539 19.38 14.99 13.89
N LEU A 540 19.15 14.60 12.63
CA LEU A 540 19.50 13.25 12.15
C LEU A 540 20.97 13.13 11.71
N SER A 541 21.61 14.23 11.28
CA SER A 541 23.02 14.17 10.87
C SER A 541 24.00 14.14 12.04
N ASN A 542 23.58 14.55 13.26
CA ASN A 542 24.49 14.62 14.40
C ASN A 542 23.79 14.53 15.76
N PRO A 543 23.22 13.36 16.14
CA PRO A 543 22.51 13.18 17.42
C PRO A 543 23.40 13.48 18.63
N ASP A 544 24.70 13.18 18.55
CA ASP A 544 25.67 13.36 19.64
C ASP A 544 26.08 14.83 19.87
N ALA A 545 26.11 15.63 18.82
CA ALA A 545 26.42 17.06 18.93
C ALA A 545 25.29 17.87 19.62
N MET A 546 24.07 17.37 19.58
CA MET A 546 22.91 17.98 20.26
C MET A 546 22.91 17.70 21.76
N GLN A 547 23.50 16.60 22.21
CA GLN A 547 23.62 16.26 23.64
C GLN A 547 24.64 17.11 24.39
N SER A 548 25.53 17.78 23.67
CA SER A 548 26.62 18.57 24.26
C SER A 548 26.22 19.98 24.75
N LYS A 549 25.03 20.48 24.40
CA LYS A 549 24.51 21.80 24.83
C LYS A 549 23.18 21.64 25.58
N PRO A 550 23.05 22.11 26.84
CA PRO A 550 21.86 21.87 27.67
C PRO A 550 20.54 22.33 27.04
N ASP A 551 20.50 23.51 26.42
CA ASP A 551 19.29 24.05 25.77
C ASP A 551 18.91 23.29 24.51
N LEU A 552 19.91 22.75 23.80
CA LEU A 552 19.72 21.90 22.62
C LEU A 552 19.32 20.48 23.00
N ALA A 553 19.78 19.98 24.16
CA ALA A 553 19.44 18.65 24.64
C ALA A 553 17.96 18.51 25.02
N ALA A 554 17.37 19.55 25.66
CA ALA A 554 15.94 19.54 26.01
C ALA A 554 15.05 19.54 24.77
N ALA A 555 15.32 20.45 23.84
CA ALA A 555 14.56 20.54 22.60
C ALA A 555 14.80 19.35 21.66
N GLY A 556 16.03 18.80 21.63
CA GLY A 556 16.34 17.56 20.93
C GLY A 556 15.55 16.37 21.49
N LYS A 557 15.42 16.27 22.82
CA LYS A 557 14.60 15.25 23.48
C LYS A 557 13.13 15.39 23.15
N THR A 558 12.60 16.62 23.15
CA THR A 558 11.20 16.90 22.78
C THR A 558 10.95 16.55 21.30
N LEU A 559 11.87 16.90 20.40
CA LEU A 559 11.79 16.55 18.99
C LEU A 559 11.85 15.02 18.79
N GLN A 560 12.75 14.32 19.50
CA GLN A 560 12.81 12.85 19.47
C GLN A 560 11.49 12.23 19.94
N GLN A 561 10.93 12.73 21.02
CA GLN A 561 9.64 12.26 21.53
C GLN A 561 8.51 12.47 20.51
N ILE A 562 8.51 13.61 19.79
CA ILE A 562 7.54 13.86 18.73
C ILE A 562 7.75 12.89 17.55
N LEU A 563 9.00 12.65 17.14
CA LEU A 563 9.31 11.70 16.10
C LEU A 563 8.92 10.28 16.50
N ASP A 564 9.20 9.88 17.73
CA ASP A 564 8.82 8.57 18.27
C ASP A 564 7.29 8.45 18.39
N ASP A 565 6.62 9.51 18.87
CA ASP A 565 5.17 9.54 19.00
C ASP A 565 4.43 9.74 17.66
N SER A 566 5.08 10.27 16.61
CA SER A 566 4.52 10.42 15.25
C SER A 566 4.93 9.29 14.29
N GLY A 567 5.94 8.51 14.62
CA GLY A 567 6.48 7.44 13.78
C GLY A 567 5.43 6.40 13.36
N PHE A 568 4.41 6.17 14.20
CA PHE A 568 3.30 5.27 13.89
C PHE A 568 2.45 5.71 12.68
N LEU A 569 2.42 6.99 12.33
CA LEU A 569 1.70 7.47 11.14
C LEU A 569 2.26 6.85 9.85
N SER A 570 3.54 6.52 9.88
CA SER A 570 4.21 5.82 8.79
C SER A 570 4.17 4.29 8.93
N ARG A 571 3.99 3.78 10.15
CA ARG A 571 3.91 2.34 10.46
C ARG A 571 2.64 2.01 11.24
N PRO A 572 1.46 2.07 10.60
CA PRO A 572 0.19 1.77 11.28
C PRO A 572 0.21 0.43 12.01
N ALA A 573 0.89 -0.56 11.43
CA ALA A 573 1.01 -1.90 12.01
C ALA A 573 1.64 -1.93 13.41
N GLU A 574 2.50 -0.96 13.74
CA GLU A 574 3.14 -0.87 15.07
C GLU A 574 2.17 -0.49 16.21
N LEU A 575 0.97 -0.03 15.87
CA LEU A 575 -0.10 0.21 16.84
C LEU A 575 -0.82 -1.06 17.29
N LEU A 576 -0.54 -2.18 16.66
CA LEU A 576 -1.25 -3.44 16.90
C LEU A 576 -0.28 -4.52 17.39
N ASP A 577 -0.56 -5.03 18.58
CA ASP A 577 0.15 -6.16 19.16
C ASP A 577 -0.43 -7.46 18.59
N GLY A 578 0.27 -8.06 17.64
CA GLY A 578 -0.15 -9.32 17.02
C GLY A 578 -1.20 -9.17 15.91
N GLY A 579 -1.84 -10.28 15.54
CA GLY A 579 -2.76 -10.37 14.42
C GLY A 579 -2.06 -10.27 13.06
N TYR A 580 -2.83 -10.38 11.99
CA TYR A 580 -2.32 -10.28 10.62
C TYR A 580 -3.31 -9.59 9.68
N GLY A 581 -2.84 -9.11 8.53
CA GLY A 581 -3.65 -8.48 7.51
C GLY A 581 -4.41 -7.25 8.00
N LEU A 582 -5.64 -7.07 7.53
CA LEU A 582 -6.50 -5.95 7.94
C LEU A 582 -6.91 -6.05 9.41
N PRO A 583 -6.93 -4.93 10.14
CA PRO A 583 -7.46 -4.90 11.50
C PRO A 583 -8.94 -5.32 11.56
N GLN A 584 -9.29 -6.16 12.53
CA GLN A 584 -10.66 -6.56 12.80
C GLN A 584 -11.29 -5.69 13.90
N ALA A 585 -12.60 -5.82 14.13
CA ALA A 585 -13.35 -4.96 15.04
C ALA A 585 -12.72 -4.79 16.44
N ALA A 586 -12.24 -5.88 17.04
CA ALA A 586 -11.58 -5.84 18.34
C ALA A 586 -10.24 -5.07 18.31
N GLU A 587 -9.47 -5.23 17.21
CA GLU A 587 -8.22 -4.51 16.99
C GLU A 587 -8.49 -3.01 16.74
N THR A 588 -9.58 -2.67 16.05
CA THR A 588 -9.98 -1.28 15.77
C THR A 588 -10.27 -0.51 17.05
N THR A 589 -10.94 -1.12 18.03
CA THR A 589 -11.17 -0.51 19.35
C THR A 589 -9.85 -0.19 20.08
N THR A 590 -8.88 -1.08 19.97
CA THR A 590 -7.53 -0.85 20.52
C THR A 590 -6.82 0.30 19.80
N LEU A 591 -6.93 0.33 18.46
CA LEU A 591 -6.38 1.42 17.63
C LEU A 591 -6.96 2.77 18.01
N GLU A 592 -8.27 2.88 18.19
CA GLU A 592 -8.94 4.13 18.60
C GLU A 592 -8.37 4.65 19.93
N LYS A 593 -8.25 3.76 20.91
CA LYS A 593 -7.70 4.11 22.22
C LYS A 593 -6.24 4.56 22.14
N GLN A 594 -5.39 3.80 21.45
CA GLN A 594 -3.96 4.10 21.33
C GLN A 594 -3.72 5.38 20.52
N THR A 595 -4.47 5.57 19.45
CA THR A 595 -4.39 6.78 18.61
C THR A 595 -4.80 8.03 19.38
N GLN A 596 -5.86 7.96 20.18
CA GLN A 596 -6.29 9.07 21.04
C GLN A 596 -5.24 9.42 22.10
N GLN A 597 -4.63 8.42 22.74
CA GLN A 597 -3.57 8.64 23.72
C GLN A 597 -2.34 9.32 23.11
N ARG A 598 -1.89 8.87 21.95
CA ARG A 598 -0.74 9.48 21.24
C ARG A 598 -1.08 10.89 20.74
N GLN A 599 -2.31 11.11 20.28
CA GLN A 599 -2.81 12.42 19.90
C GLN A 599 -2.74 13.43 21.04
N GLN A 600 -3.21 13.05 22.24
CA GLN A 600 -3.14 13.92 23.42
C GLN A 600 -1.69 14.26 23.76
N ARG A 601 -0.78 13.29 23.68
CA ARG A 601 0.65 13.49 23.94
C ARG A 601 1.29 14.42 22.91
N LEU A 602 1.01 14.20 21.61
CA LEU A 602 1.52 15.07 20.54
C LEU A 602 1.03 16.52 20.67
N ARG A 603 -0.22 16.75 21.12
CA ARG A 603 -0.71 18.11 21.39
C ARG A 603 0.08 18.78 22.51
N GLN A 604 0.29 18.09 23.63
CA GLN A 604 1.06 18.61 24.75
C GLN A 604 2.50 18.92 24.37
N LEU A 605 3.11 18.08 23.54
CA LEU A 605 4.47 18.29 23.04
C LEU A 605 4.54 19.43 22.01
N SER A 606 3.51 19.60 21.16
CA SER A 606 3.45 20.65 20.16
C SER A 606 3.38 22.05 20.75
N ASP A 607 2.65 22.25 21.85
CA ASP A 607 2.54 23.55 22.54
C ASP A 607 3.89 24.01 23.11
N ASN A 608 4.76 23.09 23.48
CA ASN A 608 6.13 23.37 23.93
C ASN A 608 7.12 23.53 22.80
N LEU A 609 6.89 22.80 21.71
CA LEU A 609 7.82 22.69 20.59
C LEU A 609 8.07 24.02 19.87
N ASP A 610 7.04 24.83 19.63
CA ASP A 610 7.20 26.11 18.93
C ASP A 610 8.20 27.05 19.63
N ARG A 611 8.29 27.00 20.94
CA ARG A 611 9.25 27.79 21.72
C ARG A 611 10.65 27.20 21.71
N GLU A 612 10.75 25.88 21.88
CA GLU A 612 12.01 25.15 21.96
C GLU A 612 12.66 24.97 20.59
N VAL A 613 11.86 24.73 19.55
CA VAL A 613 12.32 24.55 18.16
C VAL A 613 12.93 25.82 17.59
N ARG A 614 12.36 27.00 17.90
CA ARG A 614 12.94 28.28 17.48
C ARG A 614 14.35 28.49 18.05
N ALA A 615 14.63 27.95 19.24
CA ALA A 615 15.96 28.02 19.86
C ALA A 615 16.99 27.12 19.15
N LEU A 616 16.53 26.07 18.44
CA LEU A 616 17.38 25.14 17.69
C LEU A 616 17.75 25.62 16.29
N LEU A 617 16.99 26.58 15.74
CA LEU A 617 17.29 27.15 14.41
C LEU A 617 18.60 27.93 14.44
N THR A 618 19.29 27.97 13.30
CA THR A 618 20.42 28.88 13.14
C THR A 618 20.00 30.33 13.42
N PRO A 619 20.88 31.19 13.92
CA PRO A 619 20.56 32.60 14.17
C PRO A 619 19.93 33.26 12.94
N GLU A 620 20.49 33.02 11.76
CA GLU A 620 20.04 33.59 10.48
C GLU A 620 18.60 33.17 10.18
N ARG A 621 18.24 31.91 10.43
CA ARG A 621 16.88 31.38 10.19
C ARG A 621 15.86 31.97 11.19
N ARG A 622 16.25 32.08 12.45
CA ARG A 622 15.41 32.72 13.48
C ARG A 622 15.13 34.17 13.15
N ASP A 623 16.18 34.90 12.77
CA ASP A 623 16.07 36.33 12.46
C ASP A 623 15.19 36.54 11.21
N GLU A 624 15.33 35.70 10.19
CA GLU A 624 14.49 35.75 8.99
C GLU A 624 13.01 35.46 9.32
N LEU A 625 12.72 34.43 10.13
CA LEU A 625 11.35 34.12 10.56
C LEU A 625 10.74 35.28 11.38
N ALA A 626 11.49 35.81 12.34
CA ALA A 626 11.05 36.95 13.15
C ALA A 626 10.81 38.19 12.30
N ALA A 627 11.68 38.42 11.30
CA ALA A 627 11.53 39.52 10.36
C ALA A 627 10.27 39.38 9.47
N LEU A 628 9.97 38.15 9.02
CA LEU A 628 8.76 37.86 8.25
C LEU A 628 7.47 38.02 9.05
N GLU A 629 7.47 37.58 10.30
CA GLU A 629 6.34 37.81 11.22
C GLU A 629 6.11 39.30 11.45
N ALA A 630 7.20 40.04 11.69
CA ALA A 630 7.13 41.49 11.83
C ALA A 630 6.62 42.18 10.54
N ASN A 631 7.10 41.72 9.39
CA ASN A 631 6.64 42.22 8.08
C ASN A 631 5.14 41.98 7.88
N THR A 632 4.67 40.77 8.15
CA THR A 632 3.26 40.38 8.04
C THR A 632 2.38 41.25 8.94
N LYS A 633 2.84 41.50 10.18
CA LYS A 633 2.16 42.34 11.15
C LYS A 633 2.13 43.80 10.70
N GLN A 634 3.27 44.38 10.24
CA GLN A 634 3.40 45.76 9.78
C GLN A 634 2.51 46.01 8.57
N ILE A 635 2.64 45.20 7.50
CA ILE A 635 1.85 45.38 6.28
C ILE A 635 0.35 45.14 6.54
N GLY A 636 0.00 44.22 7.42
CA GLY A 636 -1.39 43.99 7.84
C GLY A 636 -1.97 45.19 8.60
N ALA A 637 -1.20 45.88 9.44
CA ALA A 637 -1.61 47.11 10.12
C ALA A 637 -1.77 48.23 9.10
N HIS A 638 -0.79 48.45 8.25
CA HIS A 638 -0.83 49.48 7.19
C HIS A 638 -2.04 49.29 6.25
N LEU A 639 -2.34 48.07 5.84
CA LEU A 639 -3.50 47.74 5.03
C LEU A 639 -4.82 48.10 5.72
N ARG A 640 -4.96 47.84 7.03
CA ARG A 640 -6.16 48.23 7.80
C ARG A 640 -6.32 49.73 7.89
N GLU A 641 -5.24 50.48 8.10
CA GLU A 641 -5.28 51.95 8.15
C GLU A 641 -5.71 52.53 6.80
N LEU A 642 -5.12 52.04 5.71
CA LEU A 642 -5.51 52.49 4.35
C LEU A 642 -6.97 52.13 4.05
N HIS A 643 -7.46 50.96 4.49
CA HIS A 643 -8.85 50.54 4.32
C HIS A 643 -9.82 51.44 5.08
N LYS A 644 -9.50 51.79 6.32
CA LYS A 644 -10.27 52.75 7.12
C LYS A 644 -10.30 54.13 6.51
N ALA A 645 -9.14 54.62 6.03
CA ALA A 645 -9.03 55.92 5.33
C ALA A 645 -9.82 55.98 4.04
N SER A 646 -10.04 54.84 3.37
CA SER A 646 -10.84 54.76 2.14
C SER A 646 -12.35 54.54 2.37
N GLY A 647 -12.84 54.66 3.60
CA GLY A 647 -14.26 54.50 3.95
C GLY A 647 -14.78 53.07 4.03
N GLY A 648 -13.89 52.11 4.19
CA GLY A 648 -14.25 50.68 4.35
C GLY A 648 -14.94 50.38 5.68
N LEU A 649 -15.84 49.39 5.70
CA LEU A 649 -16.47 48.88 6.91
C LEU A 649 -15.42 48.28 7.84
N GLU A 650 -15.53 48.55 9.15
CA GLU A 650 -14.73 47.83 10.15
C GLU A 650 -15.14 46.36 10.14
N LEU A 651 -14.20 45.48 9.75
CA LEU A 651 -14.37 44.04 9.99
C LEU A 651 -14.08 43.76 11.46
N PRO A 652 -14.90 42.97 12.14
CA PRO A 652 -14.76 42.65 13.58
C PRO A 652 -13.47 41.89 13.89
#